data_1fa1ff6d1b7db6bce9aa7eed53eb4765
#
_entry.id   1fa1ff6d1b7db6bce9aa7eed53eb4765
#
_cell.length_a   1.000
_cell.length_b   1.000
_cell.length_c   1.000
_cell.angle_alpha   90.00
_cell.angle_beta   90.00
_cell.angle_gamma   90.00
#
_symmetry.space_group_name_H-M   'P 1'
#
loop_
_entity.id
_entity.type
_entity.pdbx_description
1 polymer ?
#
loop_
_entity_poly.entity_id
_entity_poly.type
_entity_poly.pdbx_seq_one_letter_code
_entity_poly.pdbx_strand_id
1 'polypeptide(L)'
;MKTGCVFLTVLCVLPQSLRAQDVTGNLQGRVVTPQAEPVADVRVTVAGPSLQGTRATQTDPQGFFQVVALPAGSYTVRLARIGFRPVLIERVPVRVGGTTNLGLVTVESQALELGEIVITAQRLSIDPVSTTIGANVDAATYDALPVGRDYRSVVAFLPHANTSYYTGDPVNIGGATGLENAYFIDGVNVTDDHFQGVVSTFVLPYNFVRTVEVKEGGYDARYGRAIGGLVNAVTYSGGNRFEGDVFAFFTDRALTGVQRTGFDDVRSDGFTNYDVGARVGGPIVHDRLWYSAAYNPQVESAQQAVPGWGDFADRLRRHVFAGKLTWQVATSTGLELLLFGDRSTHHEVSRSTFSAFSGVDSVANPDPFLFFTRAGHTSTSLRLSHQFGPRGLFEAVLTRATSFTSQGAETARGASEPLYLDYITSTLSGGLPGRNSPRDARTSVMLRGELELGPHTVVAGAEYEDNRYTDTWRSNLILRLKDSLWTKDSALVPGTVHNRIPTLYAEDSWRIGSRVTVHGGLRWSGEYLYGSAGLAQSFPAEWQPRLGAALQLGRLGTQRIFGSWGIFYQQQPLDVAQGFYIPYPEYLSIFSSDPRLPGAKPDTVLNISTDPSQYPNIRGVQAEHHREMTLGYERLIGTELRVTARGIRRDLLSAFGFGLDTLNALYWVMGVPGQGALSFLPKMRRSYSALELSAEWAGGQGLQARLSYVLSRAYGNYTGFYASDYGVAAPGQFGGVQIAEQKKNSTGLLPNDRTHVLKLSGAYGFHFGLTTGAFFTWQSGTPLNDFGVNPYYVRATYLVPRGSAGRTPAIWDLNFRFAYPFQVAKGVGAKATLDWLHVGSPRRPVWLEQIQYVAEDANGNPINPNSTYGQVRSYQPPTQARLGVEFTF
;
A
#
# COMPACT_ATOMS: atom_id res chain seq x y z
N MET A 1 22.08 12.56 -49.73
CA MET A 1 20.70 12.97 -49.38
C MET A 1 19.70 12.08 -50.04
N LYS A 2 19.42 10.86 -49.52
CA LYS A 2 18.33 9.96 -49.91
C LYS A 2 18.31 8.70 -49.01
N THR A 3 18.31 8.87 -47.67
CA THR A 3 18.19 7.74 -46.76
C THR A 3 17.45 8.11 -45.45
N GLY A 4 16.77 9.26 -45.45
CA GLY A 4 16.09 9.76 -44.24
C GLY A 4 14.57 9.64 -44.21
N CYS A 5 13.90 9.05 -45.22
CA CYS A 5 12.43 9.05 -45.29
C CYS A 5 11.77 7.69 -45.09
N VAL A 6 12.50 6.62 -44.91
CA VAL A 6 11.90 5.27 -44.75
C VAL A 6 11.57 4.92 -43.29
N PHE A 7 12.20 5.57 -42.33
CA PHE A 7 11.94 5.29 -40.89
C PHE A 7 10.70 6.00 -40.31
N LEU A 8 10.16 7.02 -40.97
CA LEU A 8 8.99 7.75 -40.49
C LEU A 8 7.65 7.15 -40.98
N THR A 9 7.68 6.34 -42.03
CA THR A 9 6.45 5.79 -42.62
C THR A 9 6.02 4.43 -42.02
N VAL A 10 6.91 3.74 -41.30
CA VAL A 10 6.58 2.51 -40.58
C VAL A 10 5.90 2.77 -39.24
N LEU A 11 6.02 3.98 -38.69
CA LEU A 11 5.38 4.38 -37.42
C LEU A 11 3.89 4.74 -37.55
N CYS A 12 3.36 4.88 -38.77
CA CYS A 12 1.97 5.27 -39.01
C CYS A 12 0.99 4.12 -39.31
N VAL A 13 1.39 2.86 -39.27
CA VAL A 13 0.53 1.69 -39.63
C VAL A 13 0.43 0.66 -38.52
N LEU A 14 0.98 0.91 -37.33
CA LEU A 14 0.64 0.06 -36.19
C LEU A 14 -0.68 0.57 -35.59
N PRO A 15 -1.73 -0.25 -35.50
CA PRO A 15 -2.92 0.11 -34.73
C PRO A 15 -2.47 0.33 -33.28
N GLN A 16 -2.58 1.56 -32.81
CA GLN A 16 -2.26 1.96 -31.45
C GLN A 16 -3.21 1.26 -30.49
N SER A 17 -2.73 0.25 -29.80
CA SER A 17 -3.50 -0.49 -28.78
C SER A 17 -2.71 -0.47 -27.48
N LEU A 18 -3.15 0.28 -26.49
CA LEU A 18 -2.41 0.52 -25.23
C LEU A 18 -3.35 0.52 -23.98
N ARG A 19 -2.97 0.03 -22.78
CA ARG A 19 -3.88 -0.24 -21.62
C ARG A 19 -3.38 0.02 -20.19
N ALA A 20 -4.37 0.02 -19.24
CA ALA A 20 -4.29 0.30 -17.80
C ALA A 20 -4.09 -0.94 -16.91
N GLN A 21 -3.86 -0.74 -15.58
CA GLN A 21 -3.83 -1.82 -14.58
C GLN A 21 -5.17 -2.54 -14.48
N ASP A 22 -5.14 -3.84 -14.12
CA ASP A 22 -6.33 -4.68 -14.13
C ASP A 22 -7.34 -4.28 -13.06
N VAL A 23 -8.57 -4.09 -13.50
CA VAL A 23 -9.78 -4.08 -12.67
C VAL A 23 -10.69 -5.25 -13.04
N THR A 24 -10.23 -6.12 -13.95
CA THR A 24 -10.93 -7.23 -14.55
C THR A 24 -10.17 -8.54 -14.36
N GLY A 25 -10.84 -9.66 -14.60
CA GLY A 25 -10.26 -10.97 -14.67
C GLY A 25 -10.75 -11.74 -15.87
N ASN A 26 -10.27 -12.96 -16.04
CA ASN A 26 -10.61 -13.83 -17.15
C ASN A 26 -11.34 -15.08 -16.67
N LEU A 27 -12.11 -15.68 -17.57
CA LEU A 27 -12.79 -16.95 -17.37
C LEU A 27 -12.42 -17.88 -18.51
N GLN A 28 -12.06 -19.14 -18.21
CA GLN A 28 -11.78 -20.15 -19.22
C GLN A 28 -12.33 -21.52 -18.83
N GLY A 29 -12.42 -22.42 -19.81
CA GLY A 29 -12.81 -23.81 -19.60
C GLY A 29 -12.67 -24.62 -20.88
N ARG A 30 -12.95 -25.91 -20.77
CA ARG A 30 -13.00 -26.80 -21.91
C ARG A 30 -14.29 -27.59 -21.90
N VAL A 31 -15.02 -27.59 -23.02
CA VAL A 31 -16.25 -28.32 -23.17
C VAL A 31 -15.98 -29.68 -23.82
N VAL A 32 -16.49 -30.73 -23.16
CA VAL A 32 -16.28 -32.11 -23.60
C VAL A 32 -17.57 -32.91 -23.52
N THR A 33 -17.65 -34.04 -24.29
CA THR A 33 -18.67 -35.07 -24.10
C THR A 33 -18.40 -35.92 -22.86
N PRO A 34 -19.34 -36.78 -22.39
CA PRO A 34 -19.07 -37.75 -21.31
C PRO A 34 -17.89 -38.70 -21.58
N GLN A 35 -17.54 -38.88 -22.85
CA GLN A 35 -16.39 -39.69 -23.30
C GLN A 35 -15.09 -38.90 -23.35
N ALA A 36 -15.10 -37.65 -22.85
CA ALA A 36 -13.99 -36.69 -22.87
C ALA A 36 -13.57 -36.21 -24.29
N GLU A 37 -14.43 -36.33 -25.29
CA GLU A 37 -14.18 -35.76 -26.60
C GLU A 37 -14.47 -34.26 -26.62
N PRO A 38 -13.61 -33.43 -27.24
CA PRO A 38 -13.81 -31.97 -27.29
C PRO A 38 -15.05 -31.61 -28.15
N VAL A 39 -15.79 -30.59 -27.69
CA VAL A 39 -16.97 -30.07 -28.40
C VAL A 39 -16.70 -28.64 -28.85
N ALA A 40 -16.55 -28.45 -30.17
CA ALA A 40 -16.37 -27.16 -30.81
C ALA A 40 -17.71 -26.39 -30.92
N ASP A 41 -17.63 -25.09 -31.25
CA ASP A 41 -18.76 -24.19 -31.55
C ASP A 41 -19.87 -24.15 -30.48
N VAL A 42 -19.53 -24.45 -29.22
CA VAL A 42 -20.44 -24.23 -28.12
C VAL A 42 -20.45 -22.74 -27.80
N ARG A 43 -21.60 -22.11 -27.87
CA ARG A 43 -21.78 -20.72 -27.44
C ARG A 43 -21.73 -20.64 -25.92
N VAL A 44 -20.76 -19.88 -25.42
CA VAL A 44 -20.59 -19.59 -24.00
C VAL A 44 -21.03 -18.16 -23.72
N THR A 45 -22.06 -17.98 -22.94
CA THR A 45 -22.60 -16.66 -22.56
C THR A 45 -22.39 -16.43 -21.07
N VAL A 46 -21.83 -15.27 -20.72
CA VAL A 46 -21.55 -14.87 -19.33
C VAL A 46 -22.41 -13.67 -18.98
N ALA A 47 -23.11 -13.75 -17.86
CA ALA A 47 -23.94 -12.67 -17.31
C ALA A 47 -23.73 -12.55 -15.79
N GLY A 48 -23.86 -11.36 -15.24
CA GLY A 48 -23.74 -11.15 -13.79
C GLY A 48 -23.98 -9.69 -13.40
N PRO A 49 -24.21 -9.41 -12.11
CA PRO A 49 -24.51 -8.05 -11.64
C PRO A 49 -23.40 -7.04 -11.91
N SER A 50 -22.17 -7.53 -12.04
CA SER A 50 -20.98 -6.72 -12.28
C SER A 50 -20.73 -6.42 -13.76
N LEU A 51 -21.42 -7.12 -14.63
CA LEU A 51 -21.28 -6.98 -16.09
C LEU A 51 -22.53 -6.27 -16.61
N GLN A 52 -22.32 -5.13 -17.18
CA GLN A 52 -23.38 -4.41 -17.89
C GLN A 52 -23.67 -5.13 -19.20
N GLY A 53 -24.77 -5.87 -19.24
CA GLY A 53 -25.15 -6.75 -20.37
C GLY A 53 -24.58 -8.17 -20.25
N THR A 54 -24.27 -8.80 -21.37
CA THR A 54 -23.73 -10.16 -21.45
C THR A 54 -22.48 -10.20 -22.33
N ARG A 55 -21.56 -11.11 -22.01
CA ARG A 55 -20.41 -11.45 -22.86
C ARG A 55 -20.59 -12.83 -23.46
N ALA A 56 -20.18 -13.02 -24.69
CA ALA A 56 -20.26 -14.32 -25.34
C ALA A 56 -18.99 -14.64 -26.14
N THR A 57 -18.62 -15.90 -26.13
CA THR A 57 -17.57 -16.51 -26.98
C THR A 57 -18.02 -17.86 -27.48
N GLN A 58 -17.19 -18.54 -28.26
CA GLN A 58 -17.42 -19.91 -28.74
C GLN A 58 -16.21 -20.77 -28.44
N THR A 59 -16.44 -22.08 -28.26
CA THR A 59 -15.35 -23.04 -28.13
C THR A 59 -14.64 -23.28 -29.46
N ASP A 60 -13.32 -23.43 -29.38
CA ASP A 60 -12.47 -23.83 -30.51
C ASP A 60 -12.59 -25.33 -30.83
N PRO A 61 -11.91 -25.85 -31.88
CA PRO A 61 -11.92 -27.28 -32.24
C PRO A 61 -11.44 -28.22 -31.11
N GLN A 62 -10.67 -27.71 -30.15
CA GLN A 62 -10.22 -28.45 -29.00
C GLN A 62 -11.19 -28.32 -27.80
N GLY A 63 -12.36 -27.70 -28.00
CA GLY A 63 -13.38 -27.47 -27.00
C GLY A 63 -13.03 -26.38 -26.02
N PHE A 64 -11.93 -25.66 -26.19
CA PHE A 64 -11.48 -24.60 -25.28
C PHE A 64 -12.24 -23.30 -25.56
N PHE A 65 -12.54 -22.56 -24.47
CA PHE A 65 -13.06 -21.19 -24.53
C PHE A 65 -12.41 -20.31 -23.50
N GLN A 66 -12.34 -19.03 -23.81
CA GLN A 66 -11.91 -17.98 -22.87
C GLN A 66 -12.81 -16.75 -23.05
N VAL A 67 -13.14 -16.10 -21.94
CA VAL A 67 -13.81 -14.81 -21.89
C VAL A 67 -12.92 -13.88 -21.10
N VAL A 68 -12.41 -12.84 -21.74
CA VAL A 68 -11.44 -11.90 -21.15
C VAL A 68 -12.13 -10.65 -20.60
N ALA A 69 -11.41 -9.96 -19.73
CA ALA A 69 -11.77 -8.65 -19.21
C ALA A 69 -13.16 -8.55 -18.58
N LEU A 70 -13.53 -9.56 -17.82
CA LEU A 70 -14.73 -9.54 -16.99
C LEU A 70 -14.47 -8.72 -15.72
N PRO A 71 -15.32 -7.75 -15.37
CA PRO A 71 -15.25 -7.08 -14.07
C PRO A 71 -15.24 -8.11 -12.93
N ALA A 72 -14.51 -7.85 -11.85
CA ALA A 72 -14.51 -8.79 -10.72
C ALA A 72 -15.93 -9.00 -10.17
N GLY A 73 -16.29 -10.24 -9.87
CA GLY A 73 -17.61 -10.56 -9.34
C GLY A 73 -18.05 -11.99 -9.53
N SER A 74 -19.32 -12.25 -9.23
CA SER A 74 -19.97 -13.56 -9.40
C SER A 74 -20.84 -13.56 -10.65
N TYR A 75 -20.67 -14.59 -11.47
CA TYR A 75 -21.29 -14.70 -12.78
C TYR A 75 -22.09 -15.99 -12.93
N THR A 76 -23.06 -15.95 -13.86
CA THR A 76 -23.72 -17.12 -14.43
C THR A 76 -23.17 -17.34 -15.82
N VAL A 77 -22.71 -18.57 -16.09
CA VAL A 77 -22.14 -18.98 -17.40
C VAL A 77 -23.06 -20.00 -18.02
N ARG A 78 -23.59 -19.68 -19.19
CA ARG A 78 -24.46 -20.56 -19.97
C ARG A 78 -23.73 -21.07 -21.18
N LEU A 79 -23.67 -22.41 -21.31
CA LEU A 79 -23.10 -23.10 -22.46
C LEU A 79 -24.23 -23.75 -23.28
N ALA A 80 -24.33 -23.42 -24.56
CA ALA A 80 -25.39 -23.94 -25.43
C ALA A 80 -24.87 -24.23 -26.82
N ARG A 81 -25.26 -25.39 -27.39
CA ARG A 81 -25.05 -25.77 -28.77
C ARG A 81 -26.23 -26.61 -29.24
N ILE A 82 -26.65 -26.45 -30.49
CA ILE A 82 -27.70 -27.30 -31.10
C ILE A 82 -27.28 -28.76 -31.07
N GLY A 83 -28.17 -29.64 -30.59
CA GLY A 83 -27.90 -31.07 -30.43
C GLY A 83 -27.31 -31.45 -29.07
N PHE A 84 -27.08 -30.49 -28.17
CA PHE A 84 -26.61 -30.71 -26.79
C PHE A 84 -27.51 -30.04 -25.77
N ARG A 85 -27.66 -30.65 -24.61
CA ARG A 85 -28.39 -30.10 -23.50
C ARG A 85 -27.62 -28.86 -22.96
N PRO A 86 -28.27 -27.71 -22.79
CA PRO A 86 -27.64 -26.52 -22.24
C PRO A 86 -27.15 -26.74 -20.79
N VAL A 87 -25.99 -26.17 -20.45
CA VAL A 87 -25.42 -26.19 -19.10
C VAL A 87 -25.38 -24.78 -18.56
N LEU A 88 -25.93 -24.58 -17.39
CA LEU A 88 -25.88 -23.34 -16.62
C LEU A 88 -24.96 -23.52 -15.42
N ILE A 89 -23.92 -22.69 -15.30
CA ILE A 89 -23.00 -22.70 -14.15
C ILE A 89 -23.23 -21.39 -13.39
N GLU A 90 -23.74 -21.51 -12.18
CA GLU A 90 -24.04 -20.37 -11.33
C GLU A 90 -22.90 -20.05 -10.36
N ARG A 91 -22.86 -18.80 -9.91
CA ARG A 91 -21.89 -18.29 -8.90
C ARG A 91 -20.43 -18.47 -9.26
N VAL A 92 -20.10 -18.31 -10.53
CA VAL A 92 -18.72 -18.37 -11.03
C VAL A 92 -17.98 -17.12 -10.55
N PRO A 93 -16.99 -17.22 -9.64
CA PRO A 93 -16.25 -16.07 -9.17
C PRO A 93 -15.20 -15.65 -10.20
N VAL A 94 -15.21 -14.40 -10.62
CA VAL A 94 -14.13 -13.80 -11.41
C VAL A 94 -13.36 -12.85 -10.53
N ARG A 95 -12.04 -13.04 -10.43
CA ARG A 95 -11.12 -12.28 -9.59
C ARG A 95 -10.30 -11.32 -10.42
N VAL A 96 -9.95 -10.19 -9.85
CA VAL A 96 -9.07 -9.19 -10.51
C VAL A 96 -7.73 -9.82 -10.83
N GLY A 97 -7.21 -9.54 -12.01
CA GLY A 97 -5.89 -10.02 -12.47
C GLY A 97 -5.74 -11.53 -12.57
N GLY A 98 -6.77 -12.32 -12.28
CA GLY A 98 -6.73 -13.77 -12.26
C GLY A 98 -7.56 -14.42 -13.36
N THR A 99 -7.30 -15.71 -13.63
CA THR A 99 -8.09 -16.52 -14.56
C THR A 99 -8.87 -17.58 -13.79
N THR A 100 -10.19 -17.46 -13.78
CA THR A 100 -11.08 -18.50 -13.26
C THR A 100 -11.18 -19.64 -14.25
N ASN A 101 -10.84 -20.84 -13.83
CA ASN A 101 -10.88 -22.04 -14.66
C ASN A 101 -12.06 -22.93 -14.25
N LEU A 102 -13.00 -23.14 -15.16
CA LEU A 102 -14.14 -24.05 -14.98
C LEU A 102 -13.74 -25.54 -15.17
N GLY A 103 -12.51 -25.81 -15.60
CA GLY A 103 -12.04 -27.16 -15.89
C GLY A 103 -12.74 -27.79 -17.11
N LEU A 104 -13.06 -29.08 -16.99
CA LEU A 104 -13.83 -29.80 -18.02
C LEU A 104 -15.32 -29.64 -17.73
N VAL A 105 -16.03 -28.99 -18.63
CA VAL A 105 -17.49 -28.86 -18.60
C VAL A 105 -18.10 -29.91 -19.54
N THR A 106 -18.81 -30.89 -18.99
CA THR A 106 -19.43 -31.96 -19.77
C THR A 106 -20.78 -31.51 -20.31
N VAL A 107 -20.99 -31.66 -21.61
CA VAL A 107 -22.28 -31.47 -22.28
C VAL A 107 -22.80 -32.79 -22.83
N GLU A 108 -24.06 -33.09 -22.60
CA GLU A 108 -24.71 -34.32 -23.02
C GLU A 108 -25.41 -34.14 -24.35
N SER A 109 -25.22 -35.06 -25.31
CA SER A 109 -25.97 -35.07 -26.59
C SER A 109 -27.43 -35.39 -26.33
N GLN A 110 -28.33 -34.57 -26.84
CA GLN A 110 -29.77 -34.78 -26.69
C GLN A 110 -30.54 -34.45 -27.98
N ALA A 111 -31.36 -35.37 -28.42
CA ALA A 111 -32.10 -35.23 -29.68
C ALA A 111 -33.38 -34.42 -29.57
N LEU A 112 -33.96 -34.24 -28.38
CA LEU A 112 -35.17 -33.43 -28.14
C LEU A 112 -35.21 -32.87 -26.72
N GLU A 113 -35.80 -31.70 -26.57
CA GLU A 113 -35.98 -30.80 -25.46
C GLU A 113 -36.10 -31.39 -24.01
N LEU A 114 -35.64 -30.65 -23.13
CA LEU A 114 -36.18 -30.21 -21.81
C LEU A 114 -35.16 -30.30 -20.68
N GLY A 115 -34.86 -29.13 -20.14
CA GLY A 115 -34.15 -28.94 -18.86
C GLY A 115 -32.68 -28.64 -19.04
N GLU A 116 -32.33 -27.48 -18.58
CA GLU A 116 -30.95 -27.00 -18.42
C GLU A 116 -30.27 -27.73 -17.25
N ILE A 117 -29.01 -28.13 -17.39
CA ILE A 117 -28.23 -28.68 -16.27
C ILE A 117 -27.70 -27.51 -15.49
N VAL A 118 -28.13 -27.33 -14.24
CA VAL A 118 -27.65 -26.28 -13.35
C VAL A 118 -26.53 -26.84 -12.46
N ILE A 119 -25.36 -26.19 -12.50
CA ILE A 119 -24.19 -26.54 -11.69
C ILE A 119 -23.82 -25.31 -10.87
N THR A 120 -23.57 -25.47 -9.57
CA THR A 120 -22.97 -24.40 -8.77
C THR A 120 -21.46 -24.48 -8.89
N ALA A 121 -20.80 -23.36 -9.24
CA ALA A 121 -19.34 -23.32 -9.35
C ALA A 121 -18.67 -23.63 -8.01
N GLN A 122 -17.50 -24.25 -8.10
CA GLN A 122 -16.65 -24.51 -6.94
C GLN A 122 -16.13 -23.18 -6.38
N ARG A 123 -16.19 -23.00 -5.04
CA ARG A 123 -15.68 -21.82 -4.36
C ARG A 123 -14.16 -21.68 -4.43
N LEU A 124 -13.45 -22.81 -4.46
CA LEU A 124 -12.00 -22.87 -4.61
C LEU A 124 -11.62 -23.37 -6.00
N SER A 125 -10.72 -22.65 -6.64
CA SER A 125 -10.14 -23.03 -7.94
C SER A 125 -8.65 -22.74 -7.94
N ILE A 126 -7.90 -23.47 -8.75
CA ILE A 126 -6.49 -23.19 -9.03
C ILE A 126 -6.43 -22.40 -10.33
N ASP A 127 -5.78 -21.23 -10.28
CA ASP A 127 -5.49 -20.45 -11.49
C ASP A 127 -4.42 -21.20 -12.30
N PRO A 128 -4.69 -21.64 -13.53
CA PRO A 128 -3.75 -22.47 -14.27
C PRO A 128 -2.63 -21.67 -14.95
N VAL A 129 -2.75 -20.35 -14.96
CA VAL A 129 -1.92 -19.45 -15.74
C VAL A 129 -1.00 -18.64 -14.86
N SER A 130 -1.53 -17.92 -13.88
CA SER A 130 -0.79 -16.92 -13.12
C SER A 130 0.38 -17.50 -12.32
N THR A 131 1.51 -16.78 -12.31
CA THR A 131 2.66 -17.03 -11.43
C THR A 131 2.71 -16.06 -10.24
N THR A 132 1.75 -15.14 -10.15
CA THR A 132 1.65 -14.15 -9.09
C THR A 132 1.34 -14.79 -7.74
N ILE A 133 2.09 -14.42 -6.72
CA ILE A 133 1.79 -14.69 -5.31
C ILE A 133 0.92 -13.55 -4.79
N GLY A 134 -0.22 -13.86 -4.18
CA GLY A 134 -1.11 -12.85 -3.65
C GLY A 134 -2.51 -13.40 -3.37
N ALA A 135 -3.44 -12.51 -3.12
CA ALA A 135 -4.85 -12.85 -2.89
C ALA A 135 -5.80 -11.77 -3.38
N ASN A 136 -7.03 -12.19 -3.67
CA ASN A 136 -8.18 -11.32 -3.84
C ASN A 136 -9.13 -11.58 -2.67
N VAL A 137 -9.50 -10.52 -1.97
CA VAL A 137 -10.45 -10.56 -0.85
C VAL A 137 -11.68 -9.76 -1.25
N ASP A 138 -12.80 -10.43 -1.49
CA ASP A 138 -14.05 -9.81 -1.86
C ASP A 138 -14.81 -9.24 -0.65
N ALA A 139 -15.81 -8.37 -0.92
CA ALA A 139 -16.63 -7.73 0.10
C ALA A 139 -17.27 -8.75 1.06
N ALA A 140 -17.79 -9.87 0.54
CA ALA A 140 -18.42 -10.89 1.39
C ALA A 140 -17.44 -11.50 2.38
N THR A 141 -16.19 -11.71 1.98
CA THR A 141 -15.13 -12.25 2.85
C THR A 141 -14.71 -11.24 3.91
N TYR A 142 -14.40 -9.99 3.54
CA TYR A 142 -13.96 -9.03 4.54
C TYR A 142 -15.10 -8.50 5.43
N ASP A 143 -16.36 -8.52 4.96
CA ASP A 143 -17.53 -8.23 5.78
C ASP A 143 -17.82 -9.33 6.82
N ALA A 144 -17.39 -10.55 6.56
CA ALA A 144 -17.53 -11.65 7.51
C ALA A 144 -16.39 -11.69 8.56
N LEU A 145 -15.28 -10.99 8.34
CA LEU A 145 -14.08 -11.05 9.18
C LEU A 145 -13.91 -9.76 10.03
N PRO A 146 -13.31 -9.86 11.22
CA PRO A 146 -13.05 -8.72 12.10
C PRO A 146 -11.87 -7.88 11.61
N VAL A 147 -12.09 -7.05 10.61
CA VAL A 147 -11.08 -6.15 10.02
C VAL A 147 -11.29 -4.71 10.44
N GLY A 148 -10.25 -3.91 10.31
CA GLY A 148 -10.37 -2.45 10.29
C GLY A 148 -11.30 -2.01 9.15
N ARG A 149 -11.97 -0.87 9.32
CA ARG A 149 -12.85 -0.31 8.29
C ARG A 149 -12.06 0.54 7.27
N ASP A 150 -11.01 -0.07 6.75
CA ASP A 150 -10.14 0.48 5.72
C ASP A 150 -9.69 -0.66 4.81
N TYR A 151 -9.71 -0.47 3.50
CA TYR A 151 -9.30 -1.50 2.53
C TYR A 151 -7.86 -1.97 2.74
N ARG A 152 -7.00 -1.14 3.33
CA ARG A 152 -5.60 -1.49 3.65
C ARG A 152 -5.50 -2.54 4.75
N SER A 153 -6.45 -2.56 5.69
CA SER A 153 -6.45 -3.52 6.80
C SER A 153 -6.66 -4.97 6.34
N VAL A 154 -7.21 -5.15 5.14
CA VAL A 154 -7.36 -6.47 4.50
C VAL A 154 -6.00 -7.12 4.22
N VAL A 155 -4.95 -6.32 3.99
CA VAL A 155 -3.59 -6.82 3.75
C VAL A 155 -3.05 -7.64 4.93
N ALA A 156 -3.50 -7.36 6.15
CA ALA A 156 -3.08 -8.09 7.35
C ALA A 156 -3.40 -9.60 7.32
N PHE A 157 -4.40 -10.03 6.53
CA PHE A 157 -4.75 -11.45 6.37
C PHE A 157 -3.76 -12.25 5.52
N LEU A 158 -2.91 -11.57 4.74
CA LEU A 158 -2.03 -12.23 3.79
C LEU A 158 -0.79 -12.82 4.48
N PRO A 159 -0.27 -13.96 3.99
CA PRO A 159 0.81 -14.67 4.66
C PRO A 159 2.08 -13.84 4.84
N HIS A 160 2.55 -13.18 3.78
CA HIS A 160 3.81 -12.43 3.79
C HIS A 160 3.65 -10.98 4.26
N ALA A 161 2.45 -10.58 4.69
CA ALA A 161 2.19 -9.26 5.25
C ALA A 161 2.29 -9.29 6.77
N ASN A 162 3.02 -8.35 7.36
CA ASN A 162 3.15 -8.20 8.80
C ASN A 162 2.70 -6.81 9.23
N THR A 163 1.81 -6.73 10.20
CA THR A 163 1.46 -5.45 10.81
C THR A 163 2.70 -4.89 11.50
N SER A 164 3.10 -3.71 11.10
CA SER A 164 4.08 -2.92 11.84
C SER A 164 3.37 -2.21 12.99
N TYR A 165 3.99 -2.22 14.16
CA TYR A 165 3.53 -1.46 15.31
C TYR A 165 4.28 -0.12 15.45
N TYR A 166 5.13 0.20 14.50
CA TYR A 166 5.82 1.49 14.44
C TYR A 166 4.92 2.53 13.78
N THR A 167 4.87 3.70 14.37
CA THR A 167 4.07 4.82 13.85
C THR A 167 4.56 5.21 12.45
N GLY A 168 3.64 5.25 11.47
CA GLY A 168 3.96 5.62 10.08
C GLY A 168 4.43 4.51 9.17
N ASP A 169 4.56 3.26 9.67
CA ASP A 169 4.87 2.07 8.86
C ASP A 169 3.69 1.10 8.87
N PRO A 170 2.75 1.22 7.93
CA PRO A 170 1.43 0.57 8.05
C PRO A 170 1.48 -0.95 7.95
N VAL A 171 2.11 -1.51 6.93
CA VAL A 171 2.19 -2.98 6.70
C VAL A 171 3.43 -3.31 5.89
N ASN A 172 4.25 -4.21 6.41
CA ASN A 172 5.42 -4.74 5.72
C ASN A 172 5.03 -5.94 4.87
N ILE A 173 5.40 -5.96 3.60
CA ILE A 173 5.10 -7.07 2.67
C ILE A 173 6.39 -7.66 2.12
N GLY A 174 6.59 -8.97 2.32
CA GLY A 174 7.70 -9.70 1.73
C GLY A 174 9.10 -9.15 2.09
N GLY A 175 9.29 -8.71 3.34
CA GLY A 175 10.55 -8.18 3.85
C GLY A 175 10.84 -6.72 3.48
N ALA A 176 9.97 -6.07 2.72
CA ALA A 176 10.00 -4.63 2.47
C ALA A 176 9.27 -3.87 3.58
N THR A 177 9.53 -2.57 3.71
CA THR A 177 8.79 -1.70 4.63
C THR A 177 7.46 -1.25 4.01
N GLY A 178 6.56 -0.72 4.82
CA GLY A 178 5.27 -0.24 4.36
C GLY A 178 5.35 0.91 3.35
N LEU A 179 6.43 1.69 3.38
CA LEU A 179 6.69 2.77 2.42
C LEU A 179 7.14 2.27 1.03
N GLU A 180 7.48 1.00 0.90
CA GLU A 180 7.90 0.39 -0.37
C GLU A 180 6.76 -0.37 -1.07
N ASN A 181 5.55 -0.30 -0.52
CA ASN A 181 4.34 -0.82 -1.16
C ASN A 181 3.73 0.22 -2.10
N ALA A 182 3.00 -0.23 -3.12
CA ALA A 182 2.20 0.64 -3.96
C ALA A 182 0.71 0.36 -3.79
N TYR A 183 -0.09 1.42 -3.79
CA TYR A 183 -1.53 1.40 -3.56
C TYR A 183 -2.30 1.97 -4.74
N PHE A 184 -3.37 1.28 -5.11
CA PHE A 184 -4.22 1.63 -6.24
C PHE A 184 -5.69 1.58 -5.88
N ILE A 185 -6.49 2.38 -6.55
CA ILE A 185 -7.96 2.37 -6.50
C ILE A 185 -8.47 2.31 -7.93
N ASP A 186 -9.16 1.24 -8.30
CA ASP A 186 -9.52 0.94 -9.71
C ASP A 186 -8.36 1.13 -10.69
N GLY A 187 -7.15 0.73 -10.28
CA GLY A 187 -5.93 0.89 -11.05
C GLY A 187 -5.34 2.30 -11.09
N VAL A 188 -5.95 3.27 -10.43
CA VAL A 188 -5.39 4.62 -10.23
C VAL A 188 -4.35 4.56 -9.12
N ASN A 189 -3.13 4.99 -9.41
CA ASN A 189 -2.06 5.06 -8.41
C ASN A 189 -2.37 6.14 -7.35
N VAL A 190 -2.51 5.71 -6.10
CA VAL A 190 -2.73 6.57 -4.92
C VAL A 190 -1.59 6.49 -3.91
N THR A 191 -0.47 5.87 -4.30
CA THR A 191 0.75 5.84 -3.48
C THR A 191 1.23 7.27 -3.25
N ASP A 192 1.58 7.59 -2.02
CA ASP A 192 2.20 8.88 -1.71
C ASP A 192 3.48 9.07 -2.54
N ASP A 193 3.64 10.19 -3.23
CA ASP A 193 4.78 10.43 -4.12
C ASP A 193 5.94 11.16 -3.41
N HIS A 194 5.70 11.73 -2.24
CA HIS A 194 6.71 12.39 -1.44
C HIS A 194 7.53 11.40 -0.61
N PHE A 195 6.88 10.60 0.28
CA PHE A 195 7.56 9.60 1.11
C PHE A 195 7.38 8.16 0.62
N GLN A 196 6.52 7.91 -0.38
CA GLN A 196 6.05 6.60 -0.82
C GLN A 196 5.13 5.89 0.20
N GLY A 197 4.58 4.74 -0.18
CA GLY A 197 3.63 4.01 0.64
C GLY A 197 2.29 4.74 0.82
N VAL A 198 1.72 4.67 2.01
CA VAL A 198 0.50 5.39 2.37
C VAL A 198 0.78 6.28 3.56
N VAL A 199 0.92 7.56 3.32
CA VAL A 199 0.86 8.56 4.38
C VAL A 199 -0.61 8.91 4.59
N SER A 200 -1.19 8.34 5.61
CA SER A 200 -2.43 8.60 6.36
C SER A 200 -3.71 9.13 5.69
N THR A 201 -3.70 9.70 4.49
CA THR A 201 -4.83 10.51 4.01
C THR A 201 -5.71 9.87 2.95
N PHE A 202 -5.29 8.81 2.26
CA PHE A 202 -6.10 8.19 1.20
C PHE A 202 -7.06 7.14 1.73
N VAL A 203 -8.24 7.54 2.10
CA VAL A 203 -9.29 6.64 2.59
C VAL A 203 -10.41 6.58 1.57
N LEU A 204 -10.98 5.38 1.36
CA LEU A 204 -12.23 5.18 0.62
C LEU A 204 -13.36 4.88 1.61
N PRO A 205 -14.62 5.26 1.28
CA PRO A 205 -15.75 4.71 2.00
C PRO A 205 -15.70 3.18 1.94
N TYR A 206 -15.68 2.54 3.12
CA TYR A 206 -15.47 1.10 3.23
C TYR A 206 -16.48 0.29 2.40
N ASN A 207 -17.75 0.68 2.44
CA ASN A 207 -18.83 0.05 1.69
C ASN A 207 -18.82 0.34 0.17
N PHE A 208 -17.90 1.20 -0.31
CA PHE A 208 -17.69 1.43 -1.73
C PHE A 208 -16.66 0.46 -2.34
N VAL A 209 -15.90 -0.24 -1.50
CA VAL A 209 -14.92 -1.23 -1.93
C VAL A 209 -15.58 -2.58 -2.16
N ARG A 210 -15.41 -3.13 -3.34
CA ARG A 210 -15.97 -4.41 -3.77
C ARG A 210 -15.03 -5.58 -3.56
N THR A 211 -13.75 -5.39 -3.88
CA THR A 211 -12.69 -6.38 -3.69
C THR A 211 -11.36 -5.67 -3.52
N VAL A 212 -10.48 -6.28 -2.74
CA VAL A 212 -9.09 -5.85 -2.61
C VAL A 212 -8.20 -6.94 -3.17
N GLU A 213 -7.46 -6.60 -4.22
CA GLU A 213 -6.40 -7.43 -4.77
C GLU A 213 -5.08 -7.06 -4.13
N VAL A 214 -4.31 -8.05 -3.67
CA VAL A 214 -2.95 -7.84 -3.19
C VAL A 214 -2.01 -8.78 -3.91
N LYS A 215 -0.92 -8.23 -4.45
CA LYS A 215 0.18 -8.99 -5.06
C LYS A 215 1.40 -8.87 -4.15
N GLU A 216 1.88 -10.02 -3.69
CA GLU A 216 3.03 -10.12 -2.79
C GLU A 216 4.32 -10.47 -3.53
N GLY A 217 4.26 -10.89 -4.80
CA GLY A 217 5.41 -11.23 -5.64
C GLY A 217 5.02 -11.93 -6.94
N GLY A 218 5.99 -12.15 -7.84
CA GLY A 218 5.83 -12.89 -9.09
C GLY A 218 4.87 -12.26 -10.10
N TYR A 219 4.63 -10.96 -10.02
CA TYR A 219 3.66 -10.27 -10.85
C TYR A 219 4.25 -9.84 -12.21
N ASP A 220 3.37 -9.73 -13.19
CA ASP A 220 3.67 -9.48 -14.59
C ASP A 220 4.31 -8.11 -14.88
N ALA A 221 4.84 -7.90 -16.09
CA ALA A 221 5.56 -6.70 -16.49
C ALA A 221 4.69 -5.43 -16.54
N ARG A 222 3.36 -5.60 -16.63
CA ARG A 222 2.39 -4.49 -16.52
C ARG A 222 2.41 -3.79 -15.15
N TYR A 223 2.90 -4.45 -14.11
CA TYR A 223 2.99 -3.91 -12.75
C TYR A 223 4.42 -3.48 -12.42
N GLY A 224 4.58 -2.37 -11.72
CA GLY A 224 5.90 -1.85 -11.34
C GLY A 224 5.82 -0.83 -10.21
N ARG A 225 6.93 -0.13 -9.99
CA ARG A 225 7.08 1.00 -9.05
C ARG A 225 7.07 0.64 -7.57
N ALA A 226 7.04 -0.65 -7.22
CA ALA A 226 7.13 -1.13 -5.84
C ALA A 226 8.02 -2.35 -5.76
N ILE A 227 8.76 -2.47 -4.67
CA ILE A 227 9.56 -3.64 -4.32
C ILE A 227 9.00 -4.40 -3.10
N GLY A 228 7.96 -3.83 -2.46
CA GLY A 228 7.13 -4.48 -1.46
C GLY A 228 5.98 -5.27 -2.11
N GLY A 229 4.76 -4.86 -1.84
CA GLY A 229 3.54 -5.40 -2.42
C GLY A 229 2.75 -4.35 -3.19
N LEU A 230 1.80 -4.84 -4.00
CA LEU A 230 0.82 -4.00 -4.69
C LEU A 230 -0.56 -4.27 -4.10
N VAL A 231 -1.26 -3.22 -3.70
CA VAL A 231 -2.62 -3.29 -3.13
C VAL A 231 -3.55 -2.51 -4.04
N ASN A 232 -4.56 -3.16 -4.62
CA ASN A 232 -5.53 -2.53 -5.52
C ASN A 232 -6.95 -2.74 -4.99
N ALA A 233 -7.60 -1.66 -4.57
CA ALA A 233 -9.01 -1.67 -4.19
C ALA A 233 -9.89 -1.42 -5.42
N VAL A 234 -10.76 -2.37 -5.74
CA VAL A 234 -11.73 -2.24 -6.83
C VAL A 234 -13.09 -1.86 -6.25
N THR A 235 -13.69 -0.81 -6.79
CA THR A 235 -14.90 -0.20 -6.26
C THR A 235 -16.18 -0.76 -6.92
N TYR A 236 -17.32 -0.55 -6.25
CA TYR A 236 -18.63 -0.87 -6.82
C TYR A 236 -18.98 0.02 -8.01
N SER A 237 -19.55 -0.57 -9.03
CA SER A 237 -20.22 0.11 -10.14
C SER A 237 -21.73 -0.03 -9.99
N GLY A 238 -22.50 0.88 -10.57
CA GLY A 238 -23.95 0.78 -10.62
C GLY A 238 -24.41 -0.36 -11.55
N GLY A 239 -25.62 -0.83 -11.32
CA GLY A 239 -26.29 -1.86 -12.11
C GLY A 239 -27.69 -1.43 -12.53
N ASN A 240 -28.48 -2.35 -13.15
CA ASN A 240 -29.85 -2.09 -13.59
C ASN A 240 -30.89 -2.12 -12.44
N ARG A 241 -30.46 -2.36 -11.22
CA ARG A 241 -31.30 -2.30 -10.03
C ARG A 241 -30.80 -1.17 -9.14
N PHE A 242 -31.73 -0.46 -8.53
CA PHE A 242 -31.41 0.47 -7.46
C PHE A 242 -31.06 -0.34 -6.21
N GLU A 243 -29.90 -0.08 -5.66
CA GLU A 243 -29.39 -0.71 -4.44
C GLU A 243 -28.65 0.31 -3.60
N GLY A 244 -28.66 0.08 -2.29
CA GLY A 244 -27.93 0.94 -1.38
C GLY A 244 -27.74 0.31 -0.03
N ASP A 245 -26.86 0.94 0.74
CA ASP A 245 -26.64 0.62 2.15
C ASP A 245 -26.36 1.90 2.95
N VAL A 246 -26.78 1.87 4.19
CA VAL A 246 -26.46 2.90 5.20
C VAL A 246 -25.93 2.17 6.43
N PHE A 247 -24.82 2.64 6.97
CA PHE A 247 -24.23 2.03 8.15
C PHE A 247 -23.85 3.07 9.20
N ALA A 248 -23.77 2.62 10.45
CA ALA A 248 -23.20 3.35 11.56
C ALA A 248 -22.38 2.38 12.43
N PHE A 249 -21.14 2.74 12.73
CA PHE A 249 -20.27 2.05 13.66
C PHE A 249 -19.83 3.00 14.76
N PHE A 250 -19.72 2.46 15.96
CA PHE A 250 -19.40 3.22 17.15
C PHE A 250 -18.45 2.43 18.06
N THR A 251 -17.49 3.13 18.62
CA THR A 251 -16.69 2.68 19.76
C THR A 251 -16.29 3.87 20.62
N ASP A 252 -16.08 3.62 21.89
CA ASP A 252 -15.60 4.64 22.83
C ASP A 252 -14.72 4.04 23.93
N ARG A 253 -14.32 4.89 24.86
CA ARG A 253 -13.50 4.50 25.99
C ARG A 253 -14.15 3.43 26.89
N ALA A 254 -15.48 3.45 27.03
CA ALA A 254 -16.21 2.46 27.85
C ALA A 254 -16.20 1.06 27.21
N LEU A 255 -16.07 1.00 25.89
CA LEU A 255 -15.97 -0.23 25.10
C LEU A 255 -14.53 -0.71 24.90
N THR A 256 -13.55 -0.09 25.57
CA THR A 256 -12.13 -0.39 25.38
C THR A 256 -11.46 -0.68 26.72
N GLY A 257 -10.66 -1.71 26.75
CA GLY A 257 -9.84 -2.07 27.92
C GLY A 257 -8.79 -1.00 28.26
N VAL A 258 -8.21 -1.06 29.43
CA VAL A 258 -7.16 -0.14 29.84
C VAL A 258 -5.92 -0.30 28.96
N GLN A 259 -5.49 0.78 28.29
CA GLN A 259 -4.25 0.80 27.54
C GLN A 259 -3.05 0.81 28.47
N ARG A 260 -2.04 -0.02 28.20
CA ARG A 260 -0.72 0.15 28.76
C ARG A 260 -0.01 1.21 27.94
N THR A 261 0.59 2.17 28.59
CA THR A 261 1.34 3.24 27.94
C THR A 261 2.84 3.01 28.13
N GLY A 262 3.60 3.01 27.07
CA GLY A 262 5.04 3.18 27.07
C GLY A 262 5.39 4.64 27.34
N PHE A 263 6.68 4.96 27.42
CA PHE A 263 7.08 6.34 27.67
C PHE A 263 6.83 7.27 26.44
N ASP A 264 6.70 6.71 25.25
CA ASP A 264 6.35 7.45 24.03
C ASP A 264 4.85 7.40 23.71
N ASP A 265 4.10 6.52 24.37
CA ASP A 265 2.67 6.38 24.06
C ASP A 265 1.89 7.60 24.55
N VAL A 266 1.05 8.10 23.68
CA VAL A 266 0.09 9.13 24.04
C VAL A 266 -1.01 8.50 24.89
N ARG A 267 -1.18 8.96 26.11
CA ARG A 267 -2.33 8.61 26.92
C ARG A 267 -3.55 9.32 26.37
N SER A 268 -4.35 8.64 25.60
CA SER A 268 -5.67 9.15 25.18
C SER A 268 -6.74 8.67 26.15
N ASP A 269 -7.12 9.50 27.07
CA ASP A 269 -8.28 9.28 27.91
C ASP A 269 -9.53 9.87 27.25
N GLY A 270 -10.69 9.21 27.42
CA GLY A 270 -11.97 9.77 26.99
C GLY A 270 -12.15 9.92 25.49
N PHE A 271 -11.83 8.88 24.69
CA PHE A 271 -12.06 8.92 23.25
C PHE A 271 -13.44 8.40 22.85
N THR A 272 -13.92 8.88 21.70
CA THR A 272 -15.17 8.45 21.05
C THR A 272 -14.98 8.49 19.54
N ASN A 273 -15.33 7.39 18.85
CA ASN A 273 -15.22 7.29 17.40
C ASN A 273 -16.56 6.91 16.77
N TYR A 274 -16.99 7.72 15.81
CA TYR A 274 -18.15 7.47 14.95
C TYR A 274 -17.71 7.29 13.51
N ASP A 275 -18.19 6.21 12.90
CA ASP A 275 -18.01 5.91 11.49
C ASP A 275 -19.39 5.66 10.87
N VAL A 276 -19.90 6.64 10.16
CA VAL A 276 -21.23 6.62 9.55
C VAL A 276 -21.08 6.78 8.05
N GLY A 277 -21.90 6.07 7.27
CA GLY A 277 -21.82 6.22 5.82
C GLY A 277 -23.02 5.66 5.08
N ALA A 278 -23.08 6.01 3.81
CA ALA A 278 -24.09 5.53 2.89
C ALA A 278 -23.49 5.28 1.51
N ARG A 279 -24.01 4.29 0.82
CA ARG A 279 -23.77 4.03 -0.60
C ARG A 279 -25.10 3.86 -1.30
N VAL A 280 -25.18 4.39 -2.51
CA VAL A 280 -26.32 4.21 -3.42
C VAL A 280 -25.82 3.96 -4.83
N GLY A 281 -26.52 3.14 -5.59
CA GLY A 281 -26.21 2.85 -6.98
C GLY A 281 -27.45 2.41 -7.76
N GLY A 282 -27.40 2.59 -9.06
CA GLY A 282 -28.50 2.19 -9.94
C GLY A 282 -28.36 2.72 -11.36
N PRO A 283 -29.38 2.49 -12.22
CA PRO A 283 -29.41 2.98 -13.58
C PRO A 283 -29.85 4.45 -13.62
N ILE A 284 -29.16 5.28 -14.40
CA ILE A 284 -29.67 6.55 -14.90
C ILE A 284 -30.44 6.28 -16.19
N VAL A 285 -29.87 5.43 -17.06
CA VAL A 285 -30.52 4.88 -18.24
C VAL A 285 -30.30 3.38 -18.24
N HIS A 286 -31.38 2.59 -18.22
CA HIS A 286 -31.31 1.12 -18.24
C HIS A 286 -30.42 0.62 -19.40
N ASP A 287 -29.55 -0.36 -19.09
CA ASP A 287 -28.62 -1.01 -20.01
C ASP A 287 -27.58 -0.08 -20.65
N ARG A 288 -27.50 1.21 -20.22
CA ARG A 288 -26.58 2.18 -20.85
C ARG A 288 -25.77 3.04 -19.88
N LEU A 289 -26.42 3.58 -18.85
CA LEU A 289 -25.74 4.54 -17.98
C LEU A 289 -26.12 4.27 -16.53
N TRP A 290 -25.09 4.04 -15.73
CA TRP A 290 -25.22 3.70 -14.32
C TRP A 290 -24.38 4.63 -13.46
N TYR A 291 -24.78 4.74 -12.20
CA TYR A 291 -24.01 5.44 -11.18
C TYR A 291 -23.85 4.59 -9.92
N SER A 292 -22.80 4.86 -9.18
CA SER A 292 -22.62 4.45 -7.79
C SER A 292 -21.99 5.61 -7.04
N ALA A 293 -22.45 5.93 -5.85
CA ALA A 293 -21.94 7.01 -5.03
C ALA A 293 -21.93 6.61 -3.56
N ALA A 294 -20.93 7.07 -2.82
CA ALA A 294 -20.80 6.84 -1.39
C ALA A 294 -20.27 8.07 -0.68
N TYR A 295 -20.73 8.26 0.56
CA TYR A 295 -20.26 9.30 1.46
C TYR A 295 -20.14 8.75 2.87
N ASN A 296 -19.00 9.02 3.52
CA ASN A 296 -18.67 8.47 4.82
C ASN A 296 -18.00 9.53 5.72
N PRO A 297 -18.79 10.31 6.47
CA PRO A 297 -18.26 11.16 7.53
C PRO A 297 -17.76 10.33 8.72
N GLN A 298 -16.56 10.64 9.18
CA GLN A 298 -15.91 10.02 10.32
C GLN A 298 -15.55 11.09 11.35
N VAL A 299 -15.76 10.78 12.60
CA VAL A 299 -15.38 11.64 13.73
C VAL A 299 -14.65 10.82 14.77
N GLU A 300 -13.44 11.23 15.05
CA GLU A 300 -12.61 10.70 16.12
C GLU A 300 -12.33 11.82 17.10
N SER A 301 -12.54 11.59 18.39
CA SER A 301 -12.22 12.55 19.44
C SER A 301 -11.56 11.87 20.63
N ALA A 302 -10.55 12.50 21.18
CA ALA A 302 -9.81 12.05 22.36
C ALA A 302 -9.45 13.23 23.24
N GLN A 303 -9.08 12.97 24.48
CA GLN A 303 -8.43 13.92 25.37
C GLN A 303 -6.94 13.58 25.45
N GLN A 304 -6.10 14.57 25.23
CA GLN A 304 -4.66 14.44 25.22
C GLN A 304 -4.03 15.34 26.26
N ALA A 305 -3.16 14.79 27.09
CA ALA A 305 -2.49 15.55 28.13
C ALA A 305 -1.32 16.38 27.57
N VAL A 306 -1.28 17.68 27.91
CA VAL A 306 -0.10 18.53 27.77
C VAL A 306 0.59 18.60 29.14
N PRO A 307 1.89 18.25 29.24
CA PRO A 307 2.59 18.24 30.51
C PRO A 307 2.50 19.57 31.28
N GLY A 308 2.01 19.54 32.53
CA GLY A 308 1.84 20.72 33.37
C GLY A 308 0.58 21.56 33.09
N TRP A 309 -0.20 21.24 32.04
CA TRP A 309 -1.33 22.06 31.59
C TRP A 309 -2.68 21.33 31.53
N GLY A 310 -2.67 19.99 31.75
CA GLY A 310 -3.90 19.18 31.74
C GLY A 310 -4.28 18.68 30.35
N ASP A 311 -5.56 18.27 30.21
CA ASP A 311 -6.08 17.61 29.03
C ASP A 311 -6.70 18.59 28.05
N PHE A 312 -6.39 18.43 26.78
CA PHE A 312 -6.94 19.18 25.67
C PHE A 312 -7.63 18.24 24.68
N ALA A 313 -8.67 18.75 24.00
CA ALA A 313 -9.42 17.97 23.03
C ALA A 313 -8.63 17.80 21.74
N ASP A 314 -8.35 16.54 21.39
CA ASP A 314 -7.86 16.13 20.09
C ASP A 314 -9.07 15.64 19.27
N ARG A 315 -9.32 16.23 18.11
CA ARG A 315 -10.52 15.95 17.34
C ARG A 315 -10.24 15.92 15.85
N LEU A 316 -10.43 14.74 15.24
CA LEU A 316 -10.40 14.54 13.80
C LEU A 316 -11.83 14.47 13.25
N ARG A 317 -12.10 15.27 12.23
CA ARG A 317 -13.28 15.15 11.38
C ARG A 317 -12.84 14.88 9.96
N ARG A 318 -13.34 13.83 9.36
CA ARG A 318 -13.01 13.44 7.99
C ARG A 318 -14.29 13.23 7.19
N HIS A 319 -14.30 13.69 5.95
CA HIS A 319 -15.37 13.55 4.99
C HIS A 319 -14.85 12.77 3.80
N VAL A 320 -15.14 11.48 3.75
CA VAL A 320 -14.70 10.57 2.68
C VAL A 320 -15.84 10.44 1.68
N PHE A 321 -15.54 10.54 0.39
CA PHE A 321 -16.51 10.45 -0.68
C PHE A 321 -15.96 9.69 -1.88
N ALA A 322 -16.86 9.04 -2.61
CA ALA A 322 -16.56 8.39 -3.88
C ALA A 322 -17.80 8.42 -4.79
N GLY A 323 -17.55 8.47 -6.09
CA GLY A 323 -18.60 8.40 -7.11
C GLY A 323 -18.04 7.80 -8.40
N LYS A 324 -18.84 6.95 -9.03
CA LYS A 324 -18.53 6.29 -10.29
C LYS A 324 -19.72 6.41 -11.24
N LEU A 325 -19.44 6.85 -12.47
CA LEU A 325 -20.36 6.77 -13.59
C LEU A 325 -19.82 5.78 -14.60
N THR A 326 -20.67 4.86 -15.04
CA THR A 326 -20.31 3.86 -16.05
C THR A 326 -21.29 4.00 -17.22
N TRP A 327 -20.77 4.28 -18.39
CA TRP A 327 -21.54 4.48 -19.60
C TRP A 327 -21.16 3.47 -20.69
N GLN A 328 -22.11 2.63 -21.09
CA GLN A 328 -21.98 1.76 -22.26
C GLN A 328 -22.34 2.57 -23.51
N VAL A 329 -21.32 3.19 -24.12
CA VAL A 329 -21.50 4.06 -25.31
C VAL A 329 -21.96 3.24 -26.52
N ALA A 330 -21.39 2.05 -26.69
CA ALA A 330 -21.76 1.04 -27.68
C ALA A 330 -21.56 -0.35 -27.08
N THR A 331 -22.04 -1.39 -27.70
CA THR A 331 -21.89 -2.78 -27.22
C THR A 331 -20.44 -3.20 -26.97
N SER A 332 -19.51 -2.60 -27.71
CA SER A 332 -18.07 -2.83 -27.58
C SER A 332 -17.30 -1.72 -26.84
N THR A 333 -17.97 -0.60 -26.49
CA THR A 333 -17.27 0.59 -25.97
C THR A 333 -17.87 1.05 -24.64
N GLY A 334 -17.09 1.05 -23.58
CA GLY A 334 -17.43 1.57 -22.27
C GLY A 334 -16.62 2.83 -21.92
N LEU A 335 -17.25 3.75 -21.20
CA LEU A 335 -16.62 4.91 -20.59
C LEU A 335 -16.92 4.90 -19.09
N GLU A 336 -15.91 5.09 -18.27
CA GLU A 336 -16.02 5.16 -16.82
C GLU A 336 -15.40 6.44 -16.30
N LEU A 337 -16.14 7.19 -15.50
CA LEU A 337 -15.64 8.32 -14.72
C LEU A 337 -15.67 7.94 -13.24
N LEU A 338 -14.52 7.97 -12.60
CA LEU A 338 -14.37 7.76 -11.17
C LEU A 338 -13.88 9.05 -10.52
N LEU A 339 -14.53 9.45 -9.44
CA LEU A 339 -14.14 10.54 -8.54
C LEU A 339 -14.12 10.02 -7.12
N PHE A 340 -13.05 10.25 -6.39
CA PHE A 340 -12.99 9.95 -4.96
C PHE A 340 -12.06 10.90 -4.23
N GLY A 341 -12.21 10.95 -2.91
CA GLY A 341 -11.36 11.78 -2.08
C GLY A 341 -11.78 11.78 -0.62
N ASP A 342 -11.01 12.53 0.13
CA ASP A 342 -11.28 12.82 1.53
C ASP A 342 -10.93 14.28 1.84
N ARG A 343 -11.60 14.83 2.84
CA ARG A 343 -11.32 16.14 3.43
C ARG A 343 -11.32 15.99 4.92
N SER A 344 -10.27 16.44 5.58
CA SER A 344 -10.16 16.36 7.03
C SER A 344 -9.78 17.69 7.67
N THR A 345 -10.25 17.85 8.89
CA THR A 345 -9.76 18.85 9.82
C THR A 345 -9.44 18.14 11.12
N HIS A 346 -8.21 18.22 11.54
CA HIS A 346 -7.70 17.66 12.77
C HIS A 346 -7.27 18.80 13.70
N HIS A 347 -7.97 18.96 14.80
CA HIS A 347 -7.56 19.78 15.94
C HIS A 347 -6.67 18.89 16.79
N GLU A 348 -5.38 19.11 16.73
CA GLU A 348 -4.36 18.17 17.18
C GLU A 348 -3.63 18.70 18.40
N VAL A 349 -3.38 17.80 19.35
CA VAL A 349 -2.47 18.03 20.46
C VAL A 349 -1.19 17.25 20.23
N SER A 350 -0.18 17.88 19.63
CA SER A 350 1.03 17.18 19.25
C SER A 350 1.99 16.97 20.40
N ARG A 351 2.45 15.73 20.55
CA ARG A 351 3.59 15.39 21.42
C ARG A 351 4.91 15.35 20.67
N SER A 352 4.90 15.29 19.34
CA SER A 352 6.14 15.29 18.57
C SER A 352 6.98 16.54 18.84
N THR A 353 6.34 17.65 19.18
CA THR A 353 7.02 18.88 19.61
C THR A 353 7.83 18.67 20.88
N PHE A 354 7.33 17.86 21.83
CA PHE A 354 8.05 17.58 23.09
C PHE A 354 9.16 16.53 22.89
N SER A 355 8.89 15.45 22.16
CA SER A 355 9.86 14.38 21.92
C SER A 355 10.99 14.78 20.97
N ALA A 356 10.75 15.76 20.08
CA ALA A 356 11.76 16.25 19.15
C ALA A 356 12.87 17.07 19.85
N PHE A 357 12.59 17.60 21.05
CA PHE A 357 13.51 18.42 21.80
C PHE A 357 13.92 17.71 23.08
N SER A 358 14.93 16.82 22.99
CA SER A 358 15.53 16.19 24.17
C SER A 358 16.08 17.23 25.12
N GLY A 359 15.84 17.07 26.45
CA GLY A 359 16.32 17.97 27.48
C GLY A 359 15.35 19.09 27.86
N VAL A 360 14.06 18.89 27.62
CA VAL A 360 12.97 19.75 28.11
C VAL A 360 12.32 19.10 29.34
N ASP A 361 12.36 19.79 30.48
CA ASP A 361 11.77 19.33 31.75
C ASP A 361 10.46 20.03 32.09
N SER A 362 10.21 21.21 31.50
CA SER A 362 9.04 22.02 31.80
C SER A 362 8.47 22.72 30.56
N VAL A 363 7.17 23.00 30.61
CA VAL A 363 6.40 23.68 29.57
C VAL A 363 5.75 24.91 30.16
N ALA A 364 6.13 26.11 29.71
CA ALA A 364 5.65 27.38 30.25
C ALA A 364 4.26 27.79 29.73
N ASN A 365 3.82 27.23 28.57
CA ASN A 365 2.49 27.45 28.00
C ASN A 365 2.13 26.34 27.04
N PRO A 366 0.84 26.00 26.82
CA PRO A 366 0.42 24.86 26.00
C PRO A 366 0.43 25.15 24.49
N ASP A 367 0.55 26.39 24.05
CA ASP A 367 0.38 26.82 22.66
C ASP A 367 1.27 26.08 21.63
N PRO A 368 2.53 25.69 21.97
CA PRO A 368 3.37 24.91 21.06
C PRO A 368 2.80 23.53 20.66
N PHE A 369 1.86 23.01 21.46
CA PHE A 369 1.27 21.70 21.28
C PHE A 369 -0.09 21.76 20.58
N LEU A 370 -0.69 22.94 20.46
CA LEU A 370 -2.07 23.13 20.01
C LEU A 370 -2.09 23.67 18.59
N PHE A 371 -2.38 22.81 17.62
CA PHE A 371 -2.49 23.22 16.23
C PHE A 371 -3.61 22.46 15.51
N PHE A 372 -4.03 22.98 14.39
CA PHE A 372 -4.93 22.28 13.49
C PHE A 372 -4.22 21.94 12.18
N THR A 373 -4.57 20.79 11.65
CA THR A 373 -4.18 20.35 10.32
C THR A 373 -5.44 20.22 9.45
N ARG A 374 -5.46 20.92 8.32
CA ARG A 374 -6.43 20.69 7.26
C ARG A 374 -5.75 19.94 6.14
N ALA A 375 -6.30 18.80 5.79
CA ALA A 375 -5.77 17.97 4.71
C ALA A 375 -6.89 17.50 3.80
N GLY A 376 -6.55 17.15 2.59
CA GLY A 376 -7.51 16.57 1.68
C GLY A 376 -6.87 16.06 0.41
N HIS A 377 -7.48 15.01 -0.11
CA HIS A 377 -7.13 14.40 -1.38
C HIS A 377 -8.35 14.39 -2.30
N THR A 378 -8.10 14.50 -3.60
CA THR A 378 -9.12 14.31 -4.64
C THR A 378 -8.47 13.66 -5.86
N SER A 379 -9.00 12.53 -6.28
CA SER A 379 -8.62 11.84 -7.52
C SER A 379 -9.78 11.78 -8.48
N THR A 380 -9.50 12.03 -9.75
CA THR A 380 -10.44 11.87 -10.86
C THR A 380 -9.79 11.00 -11.92
N SER A 381 -10.50 10.01 -12.41
CA SER A 381 -10.04 9.11 -13.46
C SER A 381 -11.12 8.97 -14.54
N LEU A 382 -10.70 9.09 -15.79
CA LEU A 382 -11.52 8.80 -16.97
C LEU A 382 -10.92 7.59 -17.67
N ARG A 383 -11.70 6.51 -17.76
CA ARG A 383 -11.32 5.26 -18.43
C ARG A 383 -12.20 5.04 -19.67
N LEU A 384 -11.57 4.85 -20.81
CA LEU A 384 -12.20 4.35 -22.02
C LEU A 384 -11.77 2.89 -22.21
N SER A 385 -12.73 2.00 -22.44
CA SER A 385 -12.49 0.61 -22.82
C SER A 385 -13.19 0.28 -24.13
N HIS A 386 -12.49 -0.36 -25.06
CA HIS A 386 -13.04 -0.78 -26.35
C HIS A 386 -12.65 -2.20 -26.68
N GLN A 387 -13.61 -3.05 -27.00
CA GLN A 387 -13.39 -4.44 -27.40
C GLN A 387 -13.36 -4.59 -28.93
N PHE A 388 -12.27 -5.16 -29.43
CA PHE A 388 -12.12 -5.56 -30.82
C PHE A 388 -12.54 -7.03 -30.99
N GLY A 389 -13.83 -7.27 -31.12
CA GLY A 389 -14.38 -8.62 -31.13
C GLY A 389 -14.15 -9.35 -29.77
N PRO A 390 -14.18 -10.69 -29.77
CA PRO A 390 -14.01 -11.46 -28.52
C PRO A 390 -12.56 -11.60 -28.03
N ARG A 391 -11.58 -11.26 -28.88
CA ARG A 391 -10.15 -11.55 -28.66
C ARG A 391 -9.27 -10.34 -28.39
N GLY A 392 -9.79 -9.15 -28.51
CA GLY A 392 -9.01 -7.93 -28.32
C GLY A 392 -9.73 -6.94 -27.44
N LEU A 393 -8.98 -6.25 -26.64
CA LEU A 393 -9.50 -5.18 -25.82
C LEU A 393 -8.47 -4.03 -25.82
N PHE A 394 -8.91 -2.80 -25.79
CA PHE A 394 -8.15 -1.57 -25.65
C PHE A 394 -8.67 -0.76 -24.47
N GLU A 395 -7.79 -0.13 -23.72
CA GLU A 395 -8.13 0.82 -22.67
C GLU A 395 -7.22 2.04 -22.74
N ALA A 396 -7.78 3.19 -22.44
CA ALA A 396 -7.07 4.42 -22.18
C ALA A 396 -7.56 4.99 -20.84
N VAL A 397 -6.63 5.41 -19.98
CA VAL A 397 -6.96 6.00 -18.68
C VAL A 397 -6.21 7.31 -18.53
N LEU A 398 -6.95 8.35 -18.19
CA LEU A 398 -6.43 9.65 -17.80
C LEU A 398 -6.76 9.86 -16.32
N THR A 399 -5.76 10.20 -15.52
CA THR A 399 -5.94 10.43 -14.08
C THR A 399 -5.36 11.76 -13.67
N ARG A 400 -6.08 12.45 -12.79
CA ARG A 400 -5.57 13.60 -12.05
C ARG A 400 -5.85 13.40 -10.57
N ALA A 401 -4.79 13.36 -9.76
CA ALA A 401 -4.85 13.34 -8.31
C ALA A 401 -4.21 14.63 -7.76
N THR A 402 -4.79 15.16 -6.69
CA THR A 402 -4.25 16.30 -5.96
C THR A 402 -4.42 16.09 -4.47
N SER A 403 -3.41 16.44 -3.70
CA SER A 403 -3.50 16.50 -2.25
C SER A 403 -2.98 17.83 -1.72
N PHE A 404 -3.40 18.18 -0.51
CA PHE A 404 -2.86 19.31 0.21
C PHE A 404 -2.89 19.02 1.71
N THR A 405 -1.94 19.61 2.41
CA THR A 405 -1.95 19.73 3.86
C THR A 405 -1.68 21.18 4.23
N SER A 406 -2.31 21.68 5.28
CA SER A 406 -2.09 23.02 5.78
C SER A 406 -2.18 22.99 7.30
N GLN A 407 -1.12 23.38 7.97
CA GLN A 407 -1.06 23.50 9.42
C GLN A 407 -1.24 24.95 9.87
N GLY A 408 -1.91 25.14 11.00
CA GLY A 408 -2.10 26.42 11.66
C GLY A 408 -2.22 26.28 13.15
N ALA A 409 -1.92 27.34 13.88
CA ALA A 409 -2.05 27.34 15.33
C ALA A 409 -3.50 27.48 15.77
N GLU A 410 -3.90 26.81 16.85
CA GLU A 410 -5.19 26.96 17.49
C GLU A 410 -5.37 28.33 18.21
N THR A 411 -4.27 28.91 18.64
CA THR A 411 -4.26 30.11 19.46
C THR A 411 -3.57 31.30 18.78
N ALA A 412 -3.92 32.50 19.16
CA ALA A 412 -3.27 33.72 18.65
C ALA A 412 -1.77 33.74 19.01
N ARG A 413 -1.41 33.32 20.22
CA ARG A 413 -0.01 33.21 20.68
C ARG A 413 0.74 32.17 19.83
N GLY A 414 0.16 30.96 19.64
CA GLY A 414 0.71 29.91 18.80
C GLY A 414 0.98 30.35 17.36
N ALA A 415 0.17 31.28 16.85
CA ALA A 415 0.31 31.83 15.50
C ALA A 415 1.37 32.95 15.38
N SER A 416 1.60 33.75 16.42
CA SER A 416 2.41 34.98 16.35
C SER A 416 3.80 34.83 16.98
N GLU A 417 3.93 34.04 18.03
CA GLU A 417 5.21 33.84 18.71
C GLU A 417 6.01 32.70 18.09
N PRO A 418 7.37 32.80 18.09
CA PRO A 418 8.21 31.64 17.78
C PRO A 418 8.11 30.57 18.86
N LEU A 419 8.41 29.32 18.51
CA LEU A 419 8.76 28.32 19.50
C LEU A 419 10.05 28.74 20.17
N TYR A 420 10.05 28.75 21.49
CA TYR A 420 11.20 29.09 22.30
C TYR A 420 11.62 27.90 23.17
N LEU A 421 12.84 27.46 23.00
CA LEU A 421 13.44 26.40 23.79
C LEU A 421 14.68 26.93 24.55
N ASP A 422 14.62 26.90 25.86
CA ASP A 422 15.72 27.28 26.74
C ASP A 422 16.40 26.05 27.35
N TYR A 423 17.58 25.72 26.84
CA TYR A 423 18.36 24.58 27.33
C TYR A 423 19.06 24.84 28.67
N ILE A 424 19.11 26.10 29.15
CA ILE A 424 19.64 26.43 30.48
C ILE A 424 18.59 26.08 31.54
N THR A 425 17.36 26.47 31.33
CA THR A 425 16.23 26.22 32.24
C THR A 425 15.45 24.96 31.90
N SER A 426 15.81 24.26 30.81
CA SER A 426 15.08 23.09 30.26
C SER A 426 13.60 23.40 30.06
N THR A 427 13.27 24.60 29.55
CA THR A 427 11.89 25.09 29.41
C THR A 427 11.51 25.33 27.96
N LEU A 428 10.32 24.84 27.54
CA LEU A 428 9.67 25.08 26.27
C LEU A 428 8.56 26.13 26.44
N SER A 429 8.47 27.08 25.50
CA SER A 429 7.44 28.12 25.52
C SER A 429 7.19 28.71 24.11
N GLY A 430 6.27 29.67 24.00
CA GLY A 430 5.99 30.40 22.77
C GLY A 430 4.90 29.79 21.92
N GLY A 431 5.11 29.79 20.61
CA GLY A 431 4.14 29.32 19.62
C GLY A 431 4.61 28.06 18.85
N LEU A 432 4.16 27.90 17.62
CA LEU A 432 4.54 26.78 16.79
C LEU A 432 5.96 26.92 16.22
N PRO A 433 6.72 25.80 16.08
CA PRO A 433 8.08 25.82 15.55
C PRO A 433 8.16 26.23 14.08
N GLY A 434 7.06 26.17 13.38
CA GLY A 434 6.96 26.49 11.96
C GLY A 434 5.58 26.18 11.39
N ARG A 435 5.43 26.40 10.11
CA ARG A 435 4.21 26.09 9.35
C ARG A 435 4.57 25.39 8.06
N ASN A 436 3.83 24.33 7.77
CA ASN A 436 3.97 23.57 6.54
C ASN A 436 2.67 23.59 5.74
N SER A 437 2.78 23.72 4.40
CA SER A 437 1.62 23.73 3.50
C SER A 437 1.92 23.01 2.20
N PRO A 438 2.30 21.72 2.26
CA PRO A 438 2.62 20.93 1.07
C PRO A 438 1.39 20.71 0.19
N ARG A 439 1.66 20.61 -1.10
CA ARG A 439 0.69 20.26 -2.13
C ARG A 439 1.31 19.27 -3.10
N ASP A 440 0.59 18.21 -3.35
CA ASP A 440 0.97 17.20 -4.32
C ASP A 440 0.01 17.20 -5.49
N ALA A 441 0.51 16.81 -6.64
CA ALA A 441 -0.31 16.63 -7.82
C ALA A 441 0.30 15.54 -8.70
N ARG A 442 -0.49 14.54 -9.03
CA ARG A 442 -0.15 13.49 -9.98
C ARG A 442 -1.03 13.60 -11.20
N THR A 443 -0.43 13.58 -12.37
CA THR A 443 -1.14 13.42 -13.64
C THR A 443 -0.60 12.19 -14.32
N SER A 444 -1.46 11.27 -14.70
CA SER A 444 -1.04 10.09 -15.44
C SER A 444 -1.91 9.82 -16.64
N VAL A 445 -1.26 9.40 -17.71
CA VAL A 445 -1.89 8.86 -18.90
C VAL A 445 -1.39 7.44 -19.06
N MET A 446 -2.30 6.53 -19.29
CA MET A 446 -2.00 5.15 -19.46
C MET A 446 -2.78 4.59 -20.64
N LEU A 447 -2.10 3.87 -21.48
CA LEU A 447 -2.63 3.26 -22.69
C LEU A 447 -2.16 1.80 -22.73
N ARG A 448 -3.06 0.81 -23.03
CA ARG A 448 -2.74 -0.62 -22.97
C ARG A 448 -3.53 -1.45 -24.02
N GLY A 449 -2.97 -2.48 -24.62
CA GLY A 449 -3.54 -3.45 -25.53
C GLY A 449 -3.42 -4.91 -25.07
N GLU A 450 -4.47 -5.78 -25.20
CA GLU A 450 -4.41 -7.24 -25.03
C GLU A 450 -5.02 -7.91 -26.23
N LEU A 451 -4.36 -8.91 -26.70
CA LEU A 451 -4.75 -9.61 -27.88
C LEU A 451 -4.51 -11.10 -27.71
N GLU A 452 -5.53 -11.88 -27.98
CA GLU A 452 -5.43 -13.32 -28.06
C GLU A 452 -5.06 -13.78 -29.47
N LEU A 453 -3.85 -14.33 -29.61
CA LEU A 453 -3.29 -14.83 -30.86
C LEU A 453 -3.08 -16.36 -30.77
N GLY A 454 -4.16 -17.12 -30.91
CA GLY A 454 -4.12 -18.56 -30.72
C GLY A 454 -3.71 -18.99 -29.33
N PRO A 455 -2.53 -19.63 -29.10
CA PRO A 455 -2.10 -20.01 -27.77
C PRO A 455 -1.45 -18.86 -26.97
N HIS A 456 -1.27 -17.69 -27.58
CA HIS A 456 -0.63 -16.53 -26.99
C HIS A 456 -1.66 -15.51 -26.50
N THR A 457 -1.43 -14.95 -25.31
CA THR A 457 -2.12 -13.77 -24.83
C THR A 457 -1.07 -12.68 -24.67
N VAL A 458 -1.03 -11.74 -25.62
CA VAL A 458 -0.07 -10.65 -25.66
C VAL A 458 -0.68 -9.41 -25.04
N VAL A 459 0.06 -8.77 -24.13
CA VAL A 459 -0.29 -7.46 -23.54
C VAL A 459 0.86 -6.51 -23.78
N ALA A 460 0.56 -5.29 -24.21
CA ALA A 460 1.55 -4.23 -24.35
C ALA A 460 0.98 -2.90 -23.87
N GLY A 461 1.81 -2.02 -23.36
CA GLY A 461 1.34 -0.73 -22.87
C GLY A 461 2.40 0.34 -22.76
N ALA A 462 1.91 1.58 -22.63
CA ALA A 462 2.70 2.77 -22.33
C ALA A 462 2.03 3.58 -21.22
N GLU A 463 2.84 4.10 -20.33
CA GLU A 463 2.41 4.94 -19.23
C GLU A 463 3.27 6.20 -19.22
N TYR A 464 2.66 7.30 -18.83
CA TYR A 464 3.39 8.50 -18.47
C TYR A 464 2.79 9.07 -17.18
N GLU A 465 3.65 9.34 -16.22
CA GLU A 465 3.25 9.95 -14.95
C GLU A 465 4.13 11.16 -14.67
N ASP A 466 3.50 12.26 -14.25
CA ASP A 466 4.16 13.47 -13.75
C ASP A 466 3.70 13.68 -12.30
N ASN A 467 4.58 13.40 -11.36
CA ASN A 467 4.40 13.63 -9.93
C ASN A 467 5.02 14.98 -9.59
N ARG A 468 4.27 15.79 -8.90
CA ARG A 468 4.69 17.14 -8.51
C ARG A 468 4.46 17.34 -7.03
N TYR A 469 5.48 17.77 -6.32
CA TYR A 469 5.41 18.20 -4.93
C TYR A 469 5.80 19.66 -4.83
N THR A 470 5.02 20.44 -4.09
CA THR A 470 5.31 21.87 -3.82
C THR A 470 5.20 22.07 -2.32
N ASP A 471 6.22 22.63 -1.73
CA ASP A 471 6.24 22.96 -0.31
C ASP A 471 6.41 24.47 -0.06
N THR A 472 5.91 24.90 1.10
CA THR A 472 6.06 26.27 1.61
C THR A 472 6.31 26.22 3.12
N TRP A 473 7.31 25.45 3.54
CA TRP A 473 7.68 25.39 4.95
C TRP A 473 8.40 26.65 5.42
N ARG A 474 8.06 27.13 6.61
CA ARG A 474 8.73 28.26 7.27
C ARG A 474 9.08 27.86 8.70
N SER A 475 10.34 27.99 9.06
CA SER A 475 10.79 27.86 10.46
C SER A 475 10.45 29.08 11.29
N ASN A 476 10.16 28.87 12.56
CA ASN A 476 9.91 29.91 13.56
C ASN A 476 10.40 29.42 14.93
N LEU A 477 11.71 29.18 15.03
CA LEU A 477 12.35 28.55 16.19
C LEU A 477 13.44 29.44 16.76
N ILE A 478 13.44 29.61 18.07
CA ILE A 478 14.51 30.25 18.84
C ILE A 478 15.00 29.27 19.91
N LEU A 479 16.31 29.06 19.96
CA LEU A 479 16.96 28.22 20.94
C LEU A 479 17.88 29.09 21.84
N ARG A 480 17.86 28.83 23.14
CA ARG A 480 18.90 29.29 24.05
C ARG A 480 19.78 28.13 24.42
N LEU A 481 21.02 28.20 23.96
CA LEU A 481 22.01 27.14 24.17
C LEU A 481 22.61 27.16 25.56
N LYS A 482 23.26 26.07 25.99
CA LYS A 482 23.87 25.92 27.32
C LYS A 482 25.03 26.87 27.59
N ASP A 483 25.66 27.40 26.54
CA ASP A 483 26.71 28.43 26.60
C ASP A 483 26.15 29.87 26.69
N SER A 484 24.83 30.00 26.88
CA SER A 484 24.09 31.25 26.94
C SER A 484 23.93 31.97 25.59
N LEU A 485 24.40 31.41 24.51
CA LEU A 485 24.11 31.93 23.18
C LEU A 485 22.66 31.62 22.76
N TRP A 486 22.13 32.45 21.90
CA TRP A 486 20.82 32.30 21.32
C TRP A 486 20.95 32.03 19.82
N THR A 487 20.13 31.14 19.31
CA THR A 487 20.01 30.92 17.89
C THR A 487 18.59 31.17 17.43
N LYS A 488 18.45 31.80 16.30
CA LYS A 488 17.17 31.95 15.61
C LYS A 488 17.29 31.35 14.23
N ASP A 489 16.49 30.33 13.98
CA ASP A 489 16.39 29.71 12.68
C ASP A 489 15.38 30.49 11.81
N SER A 490 15.78 30.77 10.57
CA SER A 490 14.95 31.43 9.56
C SER A 490 15.08 30.64 8.25
N ALA A 491 14.26 29.62 8.09
CA ALA A 491 14.21 28.83 6.88
C ALA A 491 12.90 29.08 6.12
N LEU A 492 13.01 29.17 4.81
CA LEU A 492 11.87 29.24 3.89
C LEU A 492 12.13 28.27 2.76
N VAL A 493 11.25 27.29 2.56
CA VAL A 493 11.31 26.37 1.42
C VAL A 493 10.22 26.71 0.42
N PRO A 494 10.46 27.61 -0.53
CA PRO A 494 9.58 27.83 -1.66
C PRO A 494 10.09 26.98 -2.82
N GLY A 495 9.53 25.81 -3.06
CA GLY A 495 10.04 25.01 -4.18
C GLY A 495 9.04 24.01 -4.72
N THR A 496 9.25 23.66 -5.96
CA THR A 496 8.51 22.61 -6.65
C THR A 496 9.49 21.62 -7.24
N VAL A 497 9.26 20.34 -6.95
CA VAL A 497 9.99 19.23 -7.56
C VAL A 497 9.04 18.35 -8.36
N HIS A 498 9.58 17.67 -9.38
CA HIS A 498 8.82 16.73 -10.20
C HIS A 498 9.58 15.42 -10.32
N ASN A 499 8.84 14.32 -10.43
CA ASN A 499 9.34 13.07 -10.97
C ASN A 499 8.49 12.68 -12.18
N ARG A 500 9.10 12.67 -13.37
CA ARG A 500 8.46 12.29 -14.63
C ARG A 500 8.87 10.89 -15.02
N ILE A 501 7.89 10.02 -15.23
CA ILE A 501 8.10 8.58 -15.35
C ILE A 501 7.44 8.05 -16.63
N PRO A 502 8.10 8.13 -17.78
CA PRO A 502 7.71 7.38 -18.96
C PRO A 502 7.97 5.90 -18.74
N THR A 503 7.05 5.06 -19.21
CA THR A 503 7.11 3.61 -19.06
C THR A 503 6.58 2.92 -20.31
N LEU A 504 7.24 1.85 -20.74
CA LEU A 504 6.78 0.94 -21.78
C LEU A 504 6.87 -0.50 -21.27
N TYR A 505 5.92 -1.34 -21.63
CA TYR A 505 5.99 -2.76 -21.33
C TYR A 505 5.32 -3.61 -22.40
N ALA A 506 5.79 -4.86 -22.49
CA ALA A 506 5.16 -5.90 -23.27
C ALA A 506 5.33 -7.24 -22.54
N GLU A 507 4.32 -8.09 -22.61
CA GLU A 507 4.34 -9.42 -22.03
C GLU A 507 3.52 -10.39 -22.88
N ASP A 508 3.92 -11.66 -22.87
CA ASP A 508 3.20 -12.77 -23.51
C ASP A 508 2.99 -13.91 -22.52
N SER A 509 1.80 -14.44 -22.53
CA SER A 509 1.43 -15.67 -21.85
C SER A 509 1.18 -16.76 -22.89
N TRP A 510 2.16 -17.61 -23.08
CA TRP A 510 2.12 -18.68 -24.06
C TRP A 510 1.65 -20.02 -23.46
N ARG A 511 0.51 -20.51 -23.91
CA ARG A 511 -0.05 -21.81 -23.52
C ARG A 511 0.51 -22.91 -24.40
N ILE A 512 1.34 -23.78 -23.85
CA ILE A 512 1.94 -24.91 -24.53
C ILE A 512 1.12 -26.17 -24.23
N GLY A 513 0.26 -26.54 -25.16
CA GLY A 513 -0.73 -27.59 -24.94
C GLY A 513 -1.74 -27.23 -23.85
N SER A 514 -2.19 -28.22 -23.06
CA SER A 514 -3.19 -28.02 -22.01
C SER A 514 -2.62 -27.86 -20.60
N ARG A 515 -1.32 -28.01 -20.44
CA ARG A 515 -0.70 -28.16 -19.10
C ARG A 515 0.33 -27.11 -18.75
N VAL A 516 1.00 -26.53 -19.73
CA VAL A 516 2.11 -25.60 -19.51
C VAL A 516 1.71 -24.21 -19.96
N THR A 517 1.96 -23.23 -19.10
CA THR A 517 1.92 -21.81 -19.48
C THR A 517 3.27 -21.19 -19.16
N VAL A 518 3.84 -20.47 -20.11
CA VAL A 518 5.08 -19.72 -19.94
C VAL A 518 4.77 -18.24 -20.09
N HIS A 519 5.32 -17.43 -19.18
CA HIS A 519 5.20 -15.98 -19.21
C HIS A 519 6.56 -15.36 -19.50
N GLY A 520 6.58 -14.43 -20.41
CA GLY A 520 7.75 -13.59 -20.68
C GLY A 520 7.31 -12.14 -20.79
N GLY A 521 7.96 -11.25 -20.06
CA GLY A 521 7.63 -9.83 -20.10
C GLY A 521 8.87 -8.97 -19.93
N LEU A 522 8.81 -7.78 -20.50
CA LEU A 522 9.81 -6.75 -20.33
C LEU A 522 9.10 -5.43 -20.06
N ARG A 523 9.50 -4.77 -18.98
CA ARG A 523 9.12 -3.39 -18.66
C ARG A 523 10.38 -2.53 -18.73
N TRP A 524 10.26 -1.38 -19.35
CA TRP A 524 11.21 -0.29 -19.25
C TRP A 524 10.52 0.91 -18.60
N SER A 525 11.18 1.52 -17.62
CA SER A 525 10.79 2.80 -17.06
C SER A 525 11.98 3.73 -17.08
N GLY A 526 11.74 5.03 -17.10
CA GLY A 526 12.75 6.02 -16.81
C GLY A 526 12.22 6.96 -15.75
N GLU A 527 13.05 7.32 -14.77
CA GLU A 527 12.70 8.35 -13.80
C GLU A 527 13.55 9.61 -14.01
N TYR A 528 12.89 10.77 -14.03
CA TYR A 528 13.51 12.06 -14.28
C TYR A 528 13.07 13.04 -13.20
N LEU A 529 13.95 13.24 -12.22
CA LEU A 529 13.75 14.17 -11.12
C LEU A 529 14.14 15.59 -11.54
N TYR A 530 13.20 16.52 -11.41
CA TYR A 530 13.41 17.93 -11.69
C TYR A 530 13.32 18.73 -10.39
N GLY A 531 14.27 19.62 -10.21
CA GLY A 531 14.24 20.65 -9.20
C GLY A 531 14.04 22.03 -9.81
N SER A 532 14.34 23.08 -9.03
CA SER A 532 14.19 24.48 -9.46
C SER A 532 15.10 24.87 -10.64
N ALA A 533 16.26 24.21 -10.78
CA ALA A 533 17.25 24.45 -11.85
C ALA A 533 17.03 23.56 -13.09
N GLY A 534 15.96 22.78 -13.15
CA GLY A 534 15.67 21.86 -14.25
C GLY A 534 15.92 20.38 -13.89
N LEU A 535 16.40 19.57 -14.86
CA LEU A 535 16.68 18.14 -14.63
C LEU A 535 17.83 18.00 -13.64
N ALA A 536 17.53 17.42 -12.50
CA ALA A 536 18.44 17.28 -11.37
C ALA A 536 19.08 15.89 -11.30
N GLN A 537 18.30 14.83 -11.40
CA GLN A 537 18.77 13.45 -11.42
C GLN A 537 17.93 12.62 -12.39
N SER A 538 18.56 11.63 -13.05
CA SER A 538 17.85 10.73 -13.96
C SER A 538 18.29 9.30 -13.82
N PHE A 539 17.32 8.39 -13.99
CA PHE A 539 17.48 6.94 -14.03
C PHE A 539 16.83 6.41 -15.32
N PRO A 540 17.49 6.56 -16.50
CA PRO A 540 16.85 6.32 -17.79
C PRO A 540 16.77 4.84 -18.18
N ALA A 541 17.35 3.93 -17.41
CA ALA A 541 17.59 2.55 -17.83
C ALA A 541 17.05 1.52 -16.82
N GLU A 542 15.81 1.68 -16.39
CA GLU A 542 15.13 0.73 -15.49
C GLU A 542 14.51 -0.43 -16.27
N TRP A 543 15.36 -1.37 -16.69
CA TRP A 543 14.92 -2.56 -17.39
C TRP A 543 14.48 -3.65 -16.42
N GLN A 544 13.26 -4.15 -16.57
CA GLN A 544 12.58 -5.06 -15.66
C GLN A 544 12.12 -6.32 -16.41
N PRO A 545 13.02 -7.25 -16.73
CA PRO A 545 12.62 -8.54 -17.28
C PRO A 545 11.83 -9.35 -16.24
N ARG A 546 10.78 -10.03 -16.71
CA ARG A 546 9.90 -10.91 -15.95
C ARG A 546 9.77 -12.23 -16.69
N LEU A 547 10.01 -13.32 -16.01
CA LEU A 547 9.85 -14.67 -16.54
C LEU A 547 9.07 -15.52 -15.56
N GLY A 548 8.18 -16.36 -16.06
CA GLY A 548 7.40 -17.24 -15.22
C GLY A 548 6.96 -18.48 -15.98
N ALA A 549 6.63 -19.51 -15.24
CA ALA A 549 6.04 -20.71 -15.80
C ALA A 549 5.09 -21.39 -14.81
N ALA A 550 4.03 -21.98 -15.32
CA ALA A 550 3.09 -22.80 -14.56
C ALA A 550 2.89 -24.14 -15.27
N LEU A 551 2.97 -25.23 -14.51
CA LEU A 551 2.76 -26.60 -14.98
C LEU A 551 1.61 -27.24 -14.19
N GLN A 552 0.54 -27.60 -14.89
CA GLN A 552 -0.57 -28.36 -14.30
C GLN A 552 -0.23 -29.85 -14.25
N LEU A 553 -0.41 -30.43 -13.08
CA LEU A 553 -0.14 -31.83 -12.80
C LEU A 553 -1.45 -32.62 -12.62
N GLY A 554 -1.42 -33.93 -12.86
CA GLY A 554 -2.57 -34.82 -12.67
C GLY A 554 -3.80 -34.40 -13.48
N ARG A 555 -4.98 -34.36 -12.83
CA ARG A 555 -6.21 -33.84 -13.42
C ARG A 555 -6.12 -32.31 -13.55
N LEU A 556 -6.48 -31.78 -14.72
CA LEU A 556 -6.45 -30.32 -14.98
C LEU A 556 -7.25 -29.55 -13.93
N GLY A 557 -6.71 -28.43 -13.47
CA GLY A 557 -7.33 -27.56 -12.48
C GLY A 557 -7.24 -28.06 -11.03
N THR A 558 -6.60 -29.21 -10.76
CA THR A 558 -6.52 -29.75 -9.40
C THR A 558 -5.17 -29.56 -8.72
N GLN A 559 -4.10 -29.40 -9.47
CA GLN A 559 -2.77 -29.15 -8.91
C GLN A 559 -1.83 -28.52 -9.93
N ARG A 560 -0.90 -27.69 -9.43
CA ARG A 560 0.12 -27.04 -10.25
C ARG A 560 1.43 -26.82 -9.50
N ILE A 561 2.52 -26.76 -10.26
CA ILE A 561 3.78 -26.13 -9.86
C ILE A 561 3.93 -24.86 -10.66
N PHE A 562 4.38 -23.79 -10.05
CA PHE A 562 4.64 -22.51 -10.72
C PHE A 562 5.87 -21.85 -10.15
N GLY A 563 6.49 -21.00 -10.93
CA GLY A 563 7.64 -20.21 -10.48
C GLY A 563 7.85 -19.00 -11.34
N SER A 564 8.54 -18.01 -10.77
CA SER A 564 8.87 -16.78 -11.46
C SER A 564 10.26 -16.28 -11.08
N TRP A 565 10.82 -15.46 -11.98
CA TRP A 565 12.02 -14.68 -11.78
C TRP A 565 11.83 -13.31 -12.40
N GLY A 566 12.30 -12.26 -11.71
CA GLY A 566 12.20 -10.90 -12.26
C GLY A 566 13.04 -9.88 -11.53
N ILE A 567 13.18 -8.71 -12.16
CA ILE A 567 13.79 -7.51 -11.61
C ILE A 567 12.69 -6.47 -11.40
N PHE A 568 12.69 -5.83 -10.22
CA PHE A 568 11.65 -4.90 -9.79
C PHE A 568 12.32 -3.62 -9.27
N TYR A 569 11.86 -2.47 -9.77
CA TYR A 569 12.33 -1.15 -9.36
C TYR A 569 11.32 -0.48 -8.43
N GLN A 570 11.85 0.23 -7.45
CA GLN A 570 11.12 1.13 -6.58
C GLN A 570 11.11 2.52 -7.18
N GLN A 571 9.95 3.16 -7.19
CA GLN A 571 9.85 4.57 -7.55
C GLN A 571 10.64 5.43 -6.56
N GLN A 572 11.40 6.40 -7.07
CA GLN A 572 12.15 7.31 -6.21
C GLN A 572 11.21 8.34 -5.57
N PRO A 573 11.31 8.52 -4.24
CA PRO A 573 10.49 9.50 -3.53
C PRO A 573 10.88 10.94 -3.88
N LEU A 574 9.89 11.83 -3.90
CA LEU A 574 10.14 13.26 -4.13
C LEU A 574 10.83 13.95 -2.95
N ASP A 575 10.82 13.35 -1.76
CA ASP A 575 11.61 13.78 -0.60
C ASP A 575 13.09 13.91 -0.95
N VAL A 576 13.65 12.97 -1.71
CA VAL A 576 15.04 13.04 -2.19
C VAL A 576 15.26 14.27 -3.09
N ALA A 577 14.31 14.57 -3.97
CA ALA A 577 14.41 15.73 -4.84
C ALA A 577 14.21 17.05 -4.08
N GLN A 578 13.32 17.07 -3.11
CA GLN A 578 13.06 18.24 -2.27
C GLN A 578 14.29 18.63 -1.47
N GLY A 579 14.95 17.67 -0.83
CA GLY A 579 16.08 17.93 0.05
C GLY A 579 17.32 18.52 -0.64
N PHE A 580 17.50 18.25 -1.96
CA PHE A 580 18.76 18.57 -2.65
C PHE A 580 18.59 19.43 -3.89
N TYR A 581 17.42 19.43 -4.53
CA TYR A 581 17.23 20.03 -5.85
C TYR A 581 16.35 21.29 -5.87
N ILE A 582 15.98 21.78 -4.70
CA ILE A 582 15.44 23.13 -4.52
C ILE A 582 16.37 23.95 -3.65
N PRO A 583 16.53 25.26 -3.92
CA PRO A 583 17.23 26.15 -3.00
C PRO A 583 16.47 26.17 -1.68
N TYR A 584 17.18 25.85 -0.63
CA TYR A 584 16.65 25.86 0.74
C TYR A 584 17.36 27.00 1.47
N PRO A 585 16.89 28.26 1.33
CA PRO A 585 17.48 29.36 2.08
C PRO A 585 17.24 29.16 3.57
N GLU A 586 18.32 28.88 4.27
CA GLU A 586 18.31 28.69 5.70
C GLU A 586 19.42 29.54 6.34
N TYR A 587 19.02 30.42 7.25
CA TYR A 587 19.90 31.31 7.96
C TYR A 587 19.81 31.06 9.44
N LEU A 588 20.92 30.66 10.04
CA LEU A 588 21.06 30.52 11.47
C LEU A 588 21.67 31.81 12.04
N SER A 589 20.86 32.62 12.67
CA SER A 589 21.30 33.84 13.34
C SER A 589 21.70 33.53 14.78
N ILE A 590 22.90 33.95 15.16
CA ILE A 590 23.48 33.75 16.54
C ILE A 590 23.48 35.09 17.24
N PHE A 591 23.07 35.08 18.50
CA PHE A 591 22.96 36.29 19.34
C PHE A 591 23.58 36.02 20.70
N SER A 592 24.30 37.02 21.24
CA SER A 592 24.77 37.04 22.66
C SER A 592 23.70 37.54 23.63
N SER A 593 22.60 38.12 23.13
CA SER A 593 21.47 38.58 23.92
C SER A 593 20.15 38.01 23.40
N ASP A 594 19.10 38.05 24.19
CA ASP A 594 17.80 37.52 23.83
C ASP A 594 17.25 38.17 22.52
N PRO A 595 17.06 37.44 21.44
CA PRO A 595 16.60 37.97 20.18
C PRO A 595 15.14 38.46 20.19
N ARG A 596 14.40 38.24 21.25
CA ARG A 596 13.03 38.73 21.45
C ARG A 596 12.98 40.17 21.98
N LEU A 597 14.09 40.66 22.47
CA LEU A 597 14.18 42.04 22.96
C LEU A 597 14.13 43.04 21.80
N PRO A 598 13.44 44.19 21.98
CA PRO A 598 13.41 45.24 20.98
C PRO A 598 14.81 45.70 20.58
N GLY A 599 15.11 45.72 19.27
CA GLY A 599 16.41 46.17 18.76
C GLY A 599 17.53 45.14 18.82
N ALA A 600 17.29 43.91 19.25
CA ALA A 600 18.28 42.84 19.21
C ALA A 600 18.80 42.60 17.78
N LYS A 601 20.12 42.53 17.64
CA LYS A 601 20.79 42.23 16.35
C LYS A 601 21.62 40.98 16.49
N PRO A 602 21.67 40.13 15.46
CA PRO A 602 22.55 38.94 15.47
C PRO A 602 24.03 39.40 15.46
N ASP A 603 24.83 38.71 16.25
CA ASP A 603 26.29 38.86 16.25
C ASP A 603 26.87 38.18 14.98
N THR A 604 26.27 37.10 14.57
CA THR A 604 26.66 36.34 13.36
C THR A 604 25.42 35.76 12.67
N VAL A 605 25.44 35.75 11.35
CA VAL A 605 24.47 35.04 10.54
C VAL A 605 25.20 34.02 9.70
N LEU A 606 24.92 32.75 9.97
CA LEU A 606 25.43 31.64 9.16
C LEU A 606 24.41 31.33 8.04
N ASN A 607 24.91 31.28 6.82
CA ASN A 607 24.13 30.78 5.69
C ASN A 607 24.39 29.27 5.57
N ILE A 608 23.41 28.45 5.91
CA ILE A 608 23.43 26.99 5.81
C ILE A 608 22.52 26.48 4.70
N SER A 609 22.18 27.37 3.75
CA SER A 609 21.28 27.09 2.65
C SER A 609 21.79 25.99 1.73
N THR A 610 20.91 25.14 1.26
CA THR A 610 21.22 24.17 0.23
C THR A 610 21.32 24.87 -1.13
N ASP A 611 22.41 24.64 -1.83
CA ASP A 611 22.61 25.09 -3.22
C ASP A 611 22.48 23.87 -4.16
N PRO A 612 21.40 23.79 -4.95
CA PRO A 612 21.21 22.67 -5.89
C PRO A 612 22.34 22.46 -6.90
N SER A 613 23.12 23.48 -7.20
CA SER A 613 24.26 23.36 -8.14
C SER A 613 25.38 22.47 -7.64
N GLN A 614 25.43 22.23 -6.32
CA GLN A 614 26.40 21.34 -5.69
C GLN A 614 26.03 19.85 -5.86
N TYR A 615 24.82 19.55 -6.34
CA TYR A 615 24.31 18.20 -6.54
C TYR A 615 24.05 17.92 -8.03
N PRO A 616 25.10 17.69 -8.82
CA PRO A 616 24.96 17.46 -10.26
C PRO A 616 24.33 16.09 -10.53
N ASN A 617 23.69 15.95 -11.69
CA ASN A 617 23.16 14.68 -12.17
C ASN A 617 24.28 13.62 -12.26
N ILE A 618 24.16 12.57 -11.46
CA ILE A 618 25.11 11.45 -11.43
C ILE A 618 24.71 10.47 -12.53
N ARG A 619 25.51 10.39 -13.58
CA ARG A 619 25.23 9.53 -14.74
C ARG A 619 25.59 8.07 -14.45
N GLY A 620 24.83 7.14 -15.05
CA GLY A 620 25.11 5.72 -15.00
C GLY A 620 24.74 5.03 -13.68
N VAL A 621 24.07 5.73 -12.76
CA VAL A 621 23.52 5.14 -11.54
C VAL A 621 22.15 4.53 -11.81
N GLN A 622 21.82 3.53 -11.01
CA GLN A 622 20.52 2.87 -11.05
C GLN A 622 19.71 3.23 -9.81
N ALA A 623 18.40 3.38 -9.98
CA ALA A 623 17.43 3.52 -8.89
C ALA A 623 17.39 2.26 -8.03
N GLU A 624 16.71 2.33 -6.90
CA GLU A 624 16.55 1.17 -6.02
C GLU A 624 15.81 0.05 -6.72
N HIS A 625 16.40 -1.14 -6.72
CA HIS A 625 15.78 -2.33 -7.31
C HIS A 625 16.26 -3.62 -6.67
N HIS A 626 15.42 -4.65 -6.79
CA HIS A 626 15.74 -5.99 -6.35
C HIS A 626 15.49 -7.06 -7.42
N ARG A 627 16.14 -8.18 -7.25
CA ARG A 627 15.83 -9.43 -7.95
C ARG A 627 14.97 -10.28 -7.06
N GLU A 628 13.91 -10.85 -7.65
CA GLU A 628 13.01 -11.78 -6.98
C GLU A 628 12.98 -13.13 -7.70
N MET A 629 12.87 -14.20 -6.92
CA MET A 629 12.62 -15.56 -7.37
C MET A 629 11.49 -16.16 -6.53
N THR A 630 10.55 -16.84 -7.19
CA THR A 630 9.46 -17.54 -6.51
C THR A 630 9.34 -18.97 -7.03
N LEU A 631 8.90 -19.88 -6.17
CA LEU A 631 8.54 -21.24 -6.53
C LEU A 631 7.36 -21.67 -5.66
N GLY A 632 6.33 -22.25 -6.27
CA GLY A 632 5.13 -22.67 -5.55
C GLY A 632 4.55 -23.98 -6.05
N TYR A 633 3.88 -24.68 -5.15
CA TYR A 633 3.04 -25.82 -5.42
C TYR A 633 1.66 -25.62 -4.80
N GLU A 634 0.62 -25.84 -5.56
CA GLU A 634 -0.77 -25.79 -5.10
C GLU A 634 -1.50 -27.07 -5.46
N ARG A 635 -2.36 -27.53 -4.55
CA ARG A 635 -3.20 -28.69 -4.74
C ARG A 635 -4.59 -28.47 -4.15
N LEU A 636 -5.60 -28.78 -4.95
CA LEU A 636 -6.99 -28.88 -4.53
C LEU A 636 -7.28 -30.32 -4.11
N ILE A 637 -7.69 -30.51 -2.86
CA ILE A 637 -8.08 -31.80 -2.28
C ILE A 637 -9.60 -31.81 -2.18
N GLY A 638 -10.25 -32.70 -2.97
CA GLY A 638 -11.70 -32.62 -3.19
C GLY A 638 -12.08 -31.31 -3.88
N THR A 639 -13.17 -30.70 -3.46
CA THR A 639 -13.69 -29.42 -3.97
C THR A 639 -13.57 -28.27 -2.97
N GLU A 640 -13.14 -28.57 -1.74
CA GLU A 640 -13.28 -27.67 -0.60
C GLU A 640 -11.97 -27.27 0.07
N LEU A 641 -10.86 -28.00 -0.15
CA LEU A 641 -9.58 -27.72 0.49
C LEU A 641 -8.50 -27.46 -0.55
N ARG A 642 -7.89 -26.28 -0.51
CA ARG A 642 -6.67 -25.95 -1.26
C ARG A 642 -5.49 -25.87 -0.31
N VAL A 643 -4.43 -26.61 -0.59
CA VAL A 643 -3.15 -26.51 0.10
C VAL A 643 -2.09 -25.91 -0.80
N THR A 644 -1.23 -25.09 -0.21
CA THR A 644 -0.19 -24.36 -0.91
C THR A 644 1.13 -24.41 -0.15
N ALA A 645 2.22 -24.62 -0.88
CA ALA A 645 3.59 -24.43 -0.38
C ALA A 645 4.31 -23.47 -1.36
N ARG A 646 4.92 -22.40 -0.83
CA ARG A 646 5.61 -21.39 -1.64
C ARG A 646 6.93 -20.98 -1.03
N GLY A 647 7.93 -20.76 -1.88
CA GLY A 647 9.19 -20.13 -1.52
C GLY A 647 9.35 -18.79 -2.25
N ILE A 648 9.92 -17.79 -1.56
CA ILE A 648 10.29 -16.51 -2.14
C ILE A 648 11.69 -16.13 -1.71
N ARG A 649 12.48 -15.59 -2.64
CA ARG A 649 13.77 -14.98 -2.40
C ARG A 649 13.85 -13.62 -3.08
N ARG A 650 14.22 -12.59 -2.30
CA ARG A 650 14.47 -11.22 -2.77
C ARG A 650 15.88 -10.81 -2.40
N ASP A 651 16.61 -10.21 -3.31
CA ASP A 651 17.94 -9.67 -3.07
C ASP A 651 18.04 -8.26 -3.64
N LEU A 652 18.33 -7.26 -2.80
CA LEU A 652 18.61 -5.88 -3.20
C LEU A 652 19.86 -5.84 -4.10
N LEU A 653 19.72 -5.22 -5.25
CA LEU A 653 20.81 -5.08 -6.23
C LEU A 653 21.47 -3.71 -6.16
N SER A 654 20.65 -2.64 -5.96
CA SER A 654 21.13 -1.27 -5.81
C SER A 654 20.18 -0.50 -4.90
N ALA A 655 20.70 0.54 -4.26
CA ALA A 655 19.96 1.59 -3.60
C ALA A 655 20.60 2.92 -3.94
N PHE A 656 19.78 3.97 -4.13
CA PHE A 656 20.22 5.33 -4.39
C PHE A 656 19.68 6.24 -3.28
N GLY A 657 20.52 7.14 -2.80
CA GLY A 657 20.15 8.04 -1.74
C GLY A 657 21.32 8.94 -1.33
N PHE A 658 21.36 9.33 -0.06
CA PHE A 658 22.35 10.28 0.44
C PHE A 658 22.96 9.86 1.78
N GLY A 659 24.19 10.33 2.01
CA GLY A 659 24.92 10.18 3.25
C GLY A 659 25.68 11.45 3.59
N LEU A 660 26.11 11.58 4.84
CA LEU A 660 26.90 12.69 5.31
C LEU A 660 28.39 12.34 5.26
N ASP A 661 29.15 13.06 4.45
CA ASP A 661 30.61 12.90 4.42
C ASP A 661 31.24 13.60 5.62
N THR A 662 31.45 12.83 6.68
CA THR A 662 32.07 13.27 7.91
C THR A 662 33.60 13.43 7.82
N LEU A 663 34.21 12.87 6.77
CA LEU A 663 35.64 12.84 6.60
C LEU A 663 36.19 14.07 5.86
N ASN A 664 35.39 14.66 4.97
CA ASN A 664 35.89 15.67 4.05
C ASN A 664 35.25 17.06 4.16
N ALA A 665 34.35 17.38 4.96
CA ALA A 665 33.83 18.76 5.16
C ALA A 665 32.43 18.82 5.76
N LEU A 666 31.88 17.73 6.24
CA LEU A 666 30.56 17.71 6.87
C LEU A 666 29.42 18.15 5.93
N TYR A 667 29.43 17.69 4.71
CA TYR A 667 28.35 17.99 3.76
C TYR A 667 27.65 16.71 3.29
N TRP A 668 26.41 16.87 2.92
CA TRP A 668 25.59 15.80 2.35
C TRP A 668 26.03 15.49 0.94
N VAL A 669 26.15 14.21 0.61
CA VAL A 669 26.45 13.72 -0.73
C VAL A 669 25.44 12.69 -1.18
N MET A 670 25.14 12.68 -2.46
CA MET A 670 24.24 11.74 -3.08
C MET A 670 24.98 10.66 -3.86
N GLY A 671 24.34 9.52 -4.06
CA GLY A 671 24.87 8.46 -4.91
C GLY A 671 24.43 7.05 -4.52
N VAL A 672 25.25 6.10 -4.93
CA VAL A 672 25.13 4.67 -4.58
C VAL A 672 26.15 4.34 -3.50
N PRO A 673 25.73 3.85 -2.32
CA PRO A 673 26.67 3.52 -1.24
C PRO A 673 27.73 2.52 -1.65
N GLY A 674 28.96 2.77 -1.21
CA GLY A 674 30.14 1.99 -1.55
C GLY A 674 30.76 2.36 -2.90
N GLN A 675 30.28 3.42 -3.57
CA GLN A 675 30.77 3.89 -4.86
C GLN A 675 30.89 5.42 -4.89
N GLY A 676 31.84 5.93 -5.70
CA GLY A 676 32.01 7.36 -5.95
C GLY A 676 32.07 8.19 -4.66
N ALA A 677 31.25 9.23 -4.58
CA ALA A 677 31.18 10.13 -3.42
C ALA A 677 30.72 9.43 -2.12
N LEU A 678 30.01 8.31 -2.22
CA LEU A 678 29.57 7.50 -1.07
C LEU A 678 30.43 6.25 -0.84
N SER A 679 31.70 6.24 -1.30
CA SER A 679 32.65 5.12 -1.08
C SER A 679 32.98 4.89 0.40
N PHE A 680 32.80 5.88 1.25
CA PHE A 680 32.99 5.75 2.70
C PHE A 680 31.86 4.93 3.37
N LEU A 681 30.69 4.78 2.75
CA LEU A 681 29.62 3.91 3.22
C LEU A 681 29.80 2.47 2.72
N PRO A 682 29.25 1.47 3.42
CA PRO A 682 29.22 0.11 2.91
C PRO A 682 28.24 -0.02 1.76
N LYS A 683 28.49 -0.98 0.83
CA LYS A 683 27.47 -1.36 -0.15
C LYS A 683 26.20 -1.82 0.57
N MET A 684 25.05 -1.28 0.20
CA MET A 684 23.77 -1.67 0.78
C MET A 684 23.37 -3.08 0.34
N ARG A 685 22.89 -3.84 1.31
CA ARG A 685 22.46 -5.23 1.14
C ARG A 685 21.17 -5.45 1.91
N ARG A 686 20.20 -6.05 1.25
CA ARG A 686 18.98 -6.58 1.88
C ARG A 686 18.63 -7.87 1.17
N SER A 687 18.38 -8.90 1.95
CA SER A 687 17.87 -10.16 1.44
C SER A 687 16.67 -10.61 2.27
N TYR A 688 15.64 -11.10 1.60
CA TYR A 688 14.49 -11.73 2.22
C TYR A 688 14.31 -13.13 1.65
N SER A 689 14.20 -14.12 2.51
CA SER A 689 13.88 -15.51 2.14
C SER A 689 12.70 -15.97 2.99
N ALA A 690 11.72 -16.61 2.36
CA ALA A 690 10.58 -17.13 3.08
C ALA A 690 10.08 -18.45 2.49
N LEU A 691 9.54 -19.30 3.36
CA LEU A 691 8.73 -20.47 3.03
C LEU A 691 7.34 -20.29 3.63
N GLU A 692 6.32 -20.30 2.78
CA GLU A 692 4.91 -20.30 3.17
C GLU A 692 4.33 -21.69 3.03
N LEU A 693 3.55 -22.09 4.05
CA LEU A 693 2.62 -23.21 4.01
C LEU A 693 1.23 -22.67 4.32
N SER A 694 0.25 -22.90 3.44
CA SER A 694 -1.11 -22.45 3.67
C SER A 694 -2.16 -23.47 3.25
N ALA A 695 -3.31 -23.40 3.91
CA ALA A 695 -4.49 -24.20 3.64
C ALA A 695 -5.72 -23.28 3.64
N GLU A 696 -6.55 -23.41 2.61
CA GLU A 696 -7.83 -22.70 2.50
C GLU A 696 -8.94 -23.71 2.38
N TRP A 697 -9.96 -23.54 3.22
CA TRP A 697 -11.18 -24.35 3.24
C TRP A 697 -12.40 -23.49 2.87
N ALA A 698 -13.22 -24.00 1.95
CA ALA A 698 -14.50 -23.40 1.60
C ALA A 698 -15.56 -24.49 1.45
N GLY A 699 -16.11 -24.93 2.59
CA GLY A 699 -17.10 -26.02 2.65
C GLY A 699 -18.53 -25.58 2.33
N GLY A 700 -19.37 -26.53 1.92
CA GLY A 700 -20.76 -26.31 1.51
C GLY A 700 -21.70 -25.80 2.62
N GLN A 701 -21.33 -25.92 3.89
CA GLN A 701 -22.14 -25.54 5.06
C GLN A 701 -21.84 -24.12 5.59
N GLY A 702 -21.35 -23.20 4.75
CA GLY A 702 -21.09 -21.81 5.16
C GLY A 702 -19.77 -21.59 5.88
N LEU A 703 -18.91 -22.61 6.05
CA LEU A 703 -17.58 -22.45 6.62
C LEU A 703 -16.58 -22.01 5.56
N GLN A 704 -15.89 -20.91 5.85
CA GLN A 704 -14.68 -20.47 5.14
C GLN A 704 -13.56 -20.34 6.16
N ALA A 705 -12.39 -20.89 5.87
CA ALA A 705 -11.25 -20.79 6.76
C ALA A 705 -9.94 -20.74 5.97
N ARG A 706 -8.96 -20.02 6.49
CA ARG A 706 -7.60 -19.98 5.97
C ARG A 706 -6.61 -20.08 7.11
N LEU A 707 -5.66 -20.99 6.97
CA LEU A 707 -4.50 -21.13 7.84
C LEU A 707 -3.26 -20.82 7.00
N SER A 708 -2.34 -20.04 7.52
CA SER A 708 -1.03 -19.83 6.89
C SER A 708 0.08 -19.78 7.95
N TYR A 709 1.21 -20.36 7.59
CA TYR A 709 2.45 -20.29 8.36
C TYR A 709 3.58 -19.85 7.44
N VAL A 710 4.33 -18.84 7.86
CA VAL A 710 5.50 -18.32 7.15
C VAL A 710 6.73 -18.44 8.03
N LEU A 711 7.74 -19.12 7.52
CA LEU A 711 9.10 -19.10 8.04
C LEU A 711 9.92 -18.16 7.19
N SER A 712 10.46 -17.07 7.76
CA SER A 712 11.18 -16.06 6.99
C SER A 712 12.42 -15.53 7.67
N ARG A 713 13.29 -14.89 6.87
CA ARG A 713 14.47 -14.18 7.35
C ARG A 713 14.69 -12.93 6.50
N ALA A 714 14.74 -11.77 7.16
CA ALA A 714 15.15 -10.49 6.59
C ALA A 714 16.55 -10.13 7.14
N TYR A 715 17.54 -9.97 6.26
CA TYR A 715 18.94 -9.81 6.65
C TYR A 715 19.68 -8.82 5.76
N GLY A 716 20.54 -7.98 6.34
CA GLY A 716 21.35 -7.01 5.62
C GLY A 716 21.78 -5.81 6.45
N ASN A 717 22.06 -4.71 5.78
CA ASN A 717 22.39 -3.42 6.38
C ASN A 717 21.49 -2.26 5.88
N TYR A 718 20.45 -2.60 5.12
CA TYR A 718 19.50 -1.66 4.55
C TYR A 718 18.08 -2.04 4.96
N THR A 719 17.39 -1.18 5.70
CA THR A 719 16.01 -1.46 6.17
C THR A 719 14.96 -1.20 5.11
N GLY A 720 15.22 -0.33 4.16
CA GLY A 720 14.26 0.25 3.23
C GLY A 720 13.94 1.70 3.58
N PHE A 721 12.79 2.18 3.13
CA PHE A 721 12.37 3.57 3.31
C PHE A 721 11.89 3.91 4.72
N TYR A 722 11.75 2.93 5.59
CA TYR A 722 11.42 3.12 6.99
C TYR A 722 12.45 2.43 7.89
N ALA A 723 13.07 3.21 8.76
CA ALA A 723 14.01 2.69 9.75
C ALA A 723 13.26 2.37 11.05
N SER A 724 12.71 1.16 11.14
CA SER A 724 11.85 0.72 12.26
C SER A 724 12.56 0.71 13.59
N ASP A 725 13.88 0.51 13.61
CA ASP A 725 14.72 0.56 14.82
C ASP A 725 14.67 1.94 15.50
N TYR A 726 14.52 2.98 14.69
CA TYR A 726 14.44 4.39 15.17
C TYR A 726 13.03 4.97 15.10
N GLY A 727 12.11 4.32 14.38
CA GLY A 727 10.77 4.85 14.12
C GLY A 727 10.76 6.04 13.18
N VAL A 728 11.64 6.07 12.18
CA VAL A 728 11.80 7.20 11.26
C VAL A 728 11.51 6.79 9.83
N ALA A 729 10.60 7.51 9.17
CA ALA A 729 10.48 7.48 7.72
C ALA A 729 11.71 8.17 7.12
N ALA A 730 12.47 7.42 6.32
CA ALA A 730 13.76 7.87 5.82
C ALA A 730 13.98 7.47 4.35
N PRO A 731 13.04 7.86 3.43
CA PRO A 731 13.25 7.61 2.01
C PRO A 731 14.52 8.33 1.55
N GLY A 732 15.31 7.65 0.72
CA GLY A 732 16.61 8.17 0.28
C GLY A 732 17.73 8.18 1.32
N GLN A 733 17.43 7.93 2.59
CA GLN A 733 18.41 7.64 3.63
C GLN A 733 18.62 6.13 3.72
N PHE A 734 19.84 5.66 3.79
CA PHE A 734 20.17 4.23 3.73
C PHE A 734 19.79 3.43 4.99
N GLY A 735 18.60 3.65 5.51
CA GLY A 735 18.03 2.85 6.60
C GLY A 735 18.91 2.82 7.86
N GLY A 736 19.41 3.98 8.29
CA GLY A 736 20.25 4.11 9.49
C GLY A 736 21.76 4.02 9.24
N VAL A 737 22.21 3.94 7.98
CA VAL A 737 23.65 3.98 7.64
C VAL A 737 23.91 5.21 6.75
N GLN A 738 24.30 6.32 7.36
CA GLN A 738 24.48 7.61 6.69
C GLN A 738 25.89 8.21 6.86
N ILE A 739 26.65 7.73 7.84
CA ILE A 739 27.99 8.20 8.18
C ILE A 739 28.97 7.02 8.21
N ALA A 740 30.27 7.31 8.07
CA ALA A 740 31.30 6.28 7.99
C ALA A 740 31.36 5.37 9.22
N GLU A 741 31.11 5.93 10.40
CA GLU A 741 31.15 5.23 11.70
C GLU A 741 30.06 4.13 11.79
N GLN A 742 28.93 4.34 11.14
CA GLN A 742 27.84 3.36 11.10
C GLN A 742 28.17 2.14 10.22
N LYS A 743 29.31 2.11 9.53
CA LYS A 743 29.76 0.93 8.79
C LYS A 743 30.01 -0.26 9.72
N LYS A 744 30.51 0.00 10.92
CA LYS A 744 30.76 -1.03 11.94
C LYS A 744 29.44 -1.62 12.41
N ASN A 745 29.35 -2.92 12.50
CA ASN A 745 28.21 -3.68 13.03
C ASN A 745 26.86 -3.47 12.33
N SER A 746 26.77 -2.75 11.22
CA SER A 746 25.50 -2.40 10.59
C SER A 746 24.81 -3.55 9.86
N THR A 747 25.48 -4.69 9.66
CA THR A 747 24.93 -5.86 8.96
C THR A 747 24.42 -6.91 9.94
N GLY A 748 23.18 -7.37 9.76
CA GLY A 748 22.57 -8.39 10.61
C GLY A 748 21.09 -8.61 10.30
N LEU A 749 20.32 -9.09 11.27
CA LEU A 749 18.87 -9.21 11.16
C LEU A 749 18.24 -7.82 11.11
N LEU A 750 17.32 -7.64 10.18
CA LEU A 750 16.64 -6.35 10.00
C LEU A 750 15.50 -6.19 11.01
N PRO A 751 15.15 -4.96 11.40
CA PRO A 751 14.20 -4.70 12.48
C PRO A 751 12.76 -5.17 12.18
N ASN A 752 12.42 -5.40 10.92
CA ASN A 752 11.13 -5.97 10.50
C ASN A 752 11.17 -7.51 10.31
N ASP A 753 12.27 -8.17 10.70
CA ASP A 753 12.37 -9.63 10.65
C ASP A 753 11.42 -10.27 11.69
N ARG A 754 10.48 -11.06 11.17
CA ARG A 754 9.64 -11.96 11.98
C ARG A 754 9.82 -13.36 11.47
N THR A 755 10.70 -14.09 12.12
CA THR A 755 11.13 -15.44 11.67
C THR A 755 9.95 -16.38 11.51
N HIS A 756 8.95 -16.31 12.40
CA HIS A 756 7.77 -17.16 12.37
C HIS A 756 6.51 -16.29 12.43
N VAL A 757 5.59 -16.53 11.49
CA VAL A 757 4.27 -15.90 11.45
C VAL A 757 3.21 -16.97 11.20
N LEU A 758 2.25 -17.09 12.10
CA LEU A 758 1.08 -17.96 11.97
C LEU A 758 -0.17 -17.09 11.92
N LYS A 759 -1.04 -17.33 10.93
CA LYS A 759 -2.33 -16.66 10.80
C LYS A 759 -3.43 -17.66 10.57
N LEU A 760 -4.55 -17.46 11.28
CA LEU A 760 -5.78 -18.24 11.11
C LEU A 760 -6.93 -17.25 10.97
N SER A 761 -7.66 -17.33 9.87
CA SER A 761 -8.89 -16.56 9.66
C SER A 761 -10.00 -17.47 9.21
N GLY A 762 -11.24 -17.12 9.55
CA GLY A 762 -12.38 -17.87 9.07
C GLY A 762 -13.70 -17.24 9.48
N ALA A 763 -14.74 -17.65 8.77
CA ALA A 763 -16.12 -17.26 9.07
C ALA A 763 -17.05 -18.47 8.97
N TYR A 764 -18.06 -18.51 9.82
CA TYR A 764 -19.09 -19.54 9.82
C TYR A 764 -20.47 -18.92 9.93
N GLY A 765 -21.34 -19.27 8.98
CA GLY A 765 -22.76 -18.89 9.00
C GLY A 765 -23.61 -19.98 9.64
N PHE A 766 -24.21 -19.66 10.77
CA PHE A 766 -25.13 -20.57 11.47
C PHE A 766 -26.48 -20.61 10.77
N HIS A 767 -27.19 -21.73 10.87
CA HIS A 767 -28.50 -21.94 10.26
C HIS A 767 -29.59 -20.95 10.75
N PHE A 768 -29.42 -20.40 11.96
CA PHE A 768 -30.34 -19.40 12.51
C PHE A 768 -29.98 -17.95 12.11
N GLY A 769 -29.03 -17.78 11.19
CA GLY A 769 -28.71 -16.49 10.58
C GLY A 769 -27.46 -15.79 11.14
N LEU A 770 -26.97 -16.13 12.35
CA LEU A 770 -25.75 -15.55 12.89
C LEU A 770 -24.55 -15.92 12.02
N THR A 771 -23.72 -14.94 11.67
CA THR A 771 -22.39 -15.15 11.10
C THR A 771 -21.34 -14.78 12.15
N THR A 772 -20.40 -15.68 12.38
CA THR A 772 -19.24 -15.45 13.25
C THR A 772 -17.96 -15.49 12.44
N GLY A 773 -17.19 -14.42 12.47
CA GLY A 773 -15.85 -14.33 11.92
C GLY A 773 -14.79 -14.33 13.00
N ALA A 774 -13.63 -14.90 12.72
CA ALA A 774 -12.47 -14.88 13.61
C ALA A 774 -11.18 -14.63 12.85
N PHE A 775 -10.26 -13.89 13.45
CA PHE A 775 -8.91 -13.70 12.96
C PHE A 775 -7.90 -13.77 14.09
N PHE A 776 -7.01 -14.73 14.00
CA PHE A 776 -5.91 -14.94 14.93
C PHE A 776 -4.57 -14.77 14.22
N THR A 777 -3.65 -14.06 14.86
CA THR A 777 -2.25 -13.97 14.44
C THR A 777 -1.33 -14.30 15.61
N TRP A 778 -0.26 -15.02 15.33
CA TRP A 778 0.88 -15.17 16.22
C TRP A 778 2.16 -14.92 15.43
N GLN A 779 3.09 -14.16 15.99
CA GLN A 779 4.34 -13.84 15.31
C GLN A 779 5.49 -13.70 16.31
N SER A 780 6.68 -14.16 15.90
CA SER A 780 7.90 -14.00 16.69
C SER A 780 8.22 -12.51 16.89
N GLY A 781 8.95 -12.20 17.96
CA GLY A 781 9.45 -10.86 18.23
C GLY A 781 10.40 -10.35 17.15
N THR A 782 10.56 -9.04 17.07
CA THR A 782 11.50 -8.35 16.17
C THR A 782 12.89 -8.28 16.79
N PRO A 783 13.98 -8.30 15.99
CA PRO A 783 15.35 -8.14 16.49
C PRO A 783 15.56 -6.79 17.15
N LEU A 784 16.44 -6.76 18.16
CA LEU A 784 16.85 -5.58 18.90
C LEU A 784 18.29 -5.23 18.59
N ASN A 785 18.60 -3.95 18.70
CA ASN A 785 19.94 -3.38 18.58
C ASN A 785 20.35 -2.69 19.89
N ASP A 786 21.65 -2.52 20.09
CA ASP A 786 22.20 -1.59 21.06
C ASP A 786 22.88 -0.44 20.32
N PHE A 787 22.35 0.77 20.52
CA PHE A 787 22.85 1.96 19.87
C PHE A 787 23.62 2.87 20.82
N GLY A 788 24.75 3.41 20.33
CA GLY A 788 25.32 4.67 20.77
C GLY A 788 24.87 5.79 19.85
N VAL A 789 25.03 7.04 20.30
CA VAL A 789 24.69 8.21 19.46
C VAL A 789 25.96 9.06 19.30
N ASN A 790 26.40 9.26 18.06
CA ASN A 790 27.43 10.21 17.75
C ASN A 790 26.90 11.63 18.01
N PRO A 791 27.51 12.41 18.94
CA PRO A 791 26.95 13.70 19.37
C PRO A 791 27.08 14.78 18.29
N TYR A 792 28.06 14.67 17.39
CA TYR A 792 28.30 15.68 16.35
C TYR A 792 27.25 15.62 15.23
N TYR A 793 26.73 14.41 14.95
CA TYR A 793 25.81 14.19 13.84
C TYR A 793 24.43 13.75 14.30
N VAL A 794 24.24 13.51 15.60
CA VAL A 794 23.00 12.97 16.19
C VAL A 794 22.55 11.71 15.42
N ARG A 795 23.51 10.83 15.13
CA ARG A 795 23.27 9.58 14.40
C ARG A 795 23.62 8.40 15.28
N ALA A 796 22.73 7.42 15.28
CA ALA A 796 22.93 6.20 16.06
C ALA A 796 23.99 5.31 15.43
N THR A 797 24.92 4.82 16.26
CA THR A 797 25.97 3.88 15.92
C THR A 797 25.64 2.49 16.48
N TYR A 798 26.00 1.42 15.79
CA TYR A 798 25.76 0.06 16.24
C TYR A 798 26.87 -0.38 17.19
N LEU A 799 26.58 -0.54 18.47
CA LEU A 799 27.56 -1.01 19.48
C LEU A 799 27.84 -2.51 19.35
N VAL A 800 26.80 -3.28 18.96
CA VAL A 800 26.87 -4.72 18.68
C VAL A 800 26.40 -5.00 17.24
N PRO A 801 26.67 -6.19 16.67
CA PRO A 801 26.16 -6.53 15.35
C PRO A 801 24.64 -6.35 15.27
N ARG A 802 24.16 -5.77 14.17
CA ARG A 802 22.75 -5.45 13.97
C ARG A 802 21.84 -6.65 14.28
N GLY A 803 20.81 -6.43 15.07
CA GLY A 803 19.82 -7.43 15.44
C GLY A 803 20.32 -8.52 16.38
N SER A 804 21.48 -8.34 17.03
CA SER A 804 22.06 -9.32 17.95
C SER A 804 21.79 -9.07 19.43
N ALA A 805 21.19 -7.93 19.79
CA ALA A 805 20.88 -7.57 21.19
C ALA A 805 19.65 -8.32 21.76
N GLY A 806 19.14 -9.31 21.05
CA GLY A 806 17.95 -10.08 21.43
C GLY A 806 16.74 -9.82 20.53
N ARG A 807 15.56 -10.11 21.06
CA ARG A 807 14.29 -9.87 20.37
C ARG A 807 13.22 -9.35 21.32
N THR A 808 12.27 -8.58 20.81
CA THR A 808 11.03 -8.29 21.51
C THR A 808 10.29 -9.61 21.81
N PRO A 809 9.36 -9.65 22.79
CA PRO A 809 8.53 -10.82 23.02
C PRO A 809 7.73 -11.20 21.76
N ALA A 810 7.47 -12.51 21.60
CA ALA A 810 6.49 -12.95 20.62
C ALA A 810 5.10 -12.40 20.97
N ILE A 811 4.33 -12.02 19.97
CA ILE A 811 3.02 -11.39 20.13
C ILE A 811 1.95 -12.25 19.47
N TRP A 812 0.72 -12.16 19.98
CA TRP A 812 -0.45 -12.71 19.32
C TRP A 812 -1.63 -11.75 19.43
N ASP A 813 -2.57 -11.89 18.53
CA ASP A 813 -3.78 -11.09 18.46
C ASP A 813 -4.96 -11.95 18.01
N LEU A 814 -6.11 -11.80 18.67
CA LEU A 814 -7.34 -12.52 18.39
C LEU A 814 -8.50 -11.54 18.29
N ASN A 815 -9.22 -11.63 17.18
CA ASN A 815 -10.33 -10.76 16.88
C ASN A 815 -11.53 -11.59 16.47
N PHE A 816 -12.74 -11.16 16.88
CA PHE A 816 -14.01 -11.76 16.49
C PHE A 816 -14.94 -10.72 15.88
N ARG A 817 -15.78 -11.19 14.96
CA ARG A 817 -16.94 -10.47 14.47
C ARG A 817 -18.17 -11.34 14.61
N PHE A 818 -19.24 -10.77 15.13
CA PHE A 818 -20.57 -11.37 15.18
C PHE A 818 -21.51 -10.49 14.38
N ALA A 819 -22.19 -11.04 13.40
CA ALA A 819 -23.11 -10.32 12.52
C ALA A 819 -24.43 -11.07 12.44
N TYR A 820 -25.55 -10.41 12.76
CA TYR A 820 -26.86 -10.96 12.70
C TYR A 820 -27.78 -10.17 11.77
N PRO A 821 -28.20 -10.75 10.63
CA PRO A 821 -29.11 -10.12 9.71
C PRO A 821 -30.57 -10.27 10.19
N PHE A 822 -31.40 -9.25 9.98
CA PHE A 822 -32.82 -9.29 10.23
C PHE A 822 -33.58 -8.42 9.22
N GLN A 823 -34.86 -8.70 9.00
CA GLN A 823 -35.72 -7.91 8.10
C GLN A 823 -36.42 -6.81 8.90
N VAL A 824 -36.31 -5.58 8.42
CA VAL A 824 -36.98 -4.42 9.04
C VAL A 824 -38.28 -4.14 8.30
N ALA A 825 -38.28 -4.22 6.98
CA ALA A 825 -39.42 -4.04 6.11
C ALA A 825 -39.25 -4.87 4.82
N LYS A 826 -40.33 -4.94 4.02
CA LYS A 826 -40.24 -5.63 2.73
C LYS A 826 -39.22 -4.92 1.82
N GLY A 827 -38.17 -5.64 1.44
CA GLY A 827 -37.08 -5.10 0.62
C GLY A 827 -35.99 -4.33 1.39
N VAL A 828 -36.14 -4.19 2.73
CA VAL A 828 -35.11 -3.56 3.59
C VAL A 828 -34.58 -4.56 4.60
N GLY A 829 -33.37 -4.99 4.39
CA GLY A 829 -32.61 -5.80 5.34
C GLY A 829 -31.83 -4.92 6.32
N ALA A 830 -31.57 -5.44 7.50
CA ALA A 830 -30.65 -4.85 8.46
C ALA A 830 -29.69 -5.90 8.99
N LYS A 831 -28.50 -5.45 9.43
CA LYS A 831 -27.45 -6.30 10.01
C LYS A 831 -26.90 -5.60 11.25
N ALA A 832 -27.04 -6.21 12.40
CA ALA A 832 -26.35 -5.79 13.62
C ALA A 832 -24.98 -6.48 13.69
N THR A 833 -23.95 -5.73 14.08
CA THR A 833 -22.57 -6.21 14.10
C THR A 833 -21.91 -5.86 15.44
N LEU A 834 -21.20 -6.82 16.01
CA LEU A 834 -20.27 -6.64 17.11
C LEU A 834 -18.89 -7.12 16.67
N ASP A 835 -17.93 -6.21 16.62
CA ASP A 835 -16.52 -6.55 16.51
C ASP A 835 -15.90 -6.55 17.90
N TRP A 836 -15.31 -7.65 18.29
CA TRP A 836 -14.58 -7.79 19.53
C TRP A 836 -13.10 -7.99 19.19
N LEU A 837 -12.35 -6.89 19.27
CA LEU A 837 -10.97 -6.78 18.80
C LEU A 837 -10.00 -7.00 19.96
N HIS A 838 -8.83 -7.55 19.66
CA HIS A 838 -7.71 -7.76 20.59
C HIS A 838 -8.14 -8.54 21.86
N VAL A 839 -8.96 -9.58 21.66
CA VAL A 839 -9.54 -10.38 22.74
C VAL A 839 -8.46 -11.10 23.52
N GLY A 840 -8.41 -10.85 24.83
CA GLY A 840 -7.37 -11.43 25.68
C GLY A 840 -5.96 -10.95 25.34
N SER A 841 -5.81 -9.82 24.66
CA SER A 841 -4.51 -9.27 24.29
C SER A 841 -3.53 -9.29 25.47
N PRO A 842 -2.35 -9.92 25.32
CA PRO A 842 -1.36 -9.97 26.38
C PRO A 842 -0.74 -8.61 26.66
N ARG A 843 -1.04 -7.61 25.82
CA ARG A 843 -0.49 -6.25 25.89
C ARG A 843 1.03 -6.28 26.09
N ARG A 844 1.72 -7.07 25.24
CA ARG A 844 3.17 -7.22 25.27
C ARG A 844 3.86 -6.02 24.64
N PRO A 845 5.10 -5.72 25.07
CA PRO A 845 5.92 -4.71 24.41
C PRO A 845 6.09 -5.04 22.91
N VAL A 846 5.90 -4.05 22.08
CA VAL A 846 6.11 -4.17 20.62
C VAL A 846 7.25 -3.29 20.14
N TRP A 847 7.60 -2.25 20.91
CA TRP A 847 8.72 -1.38 20.64
C TRP A 847 9.44 -1.02 21.94
N LEU A 848 10.76 -1.14 21.96
CA LEU A 848 11.63 -0.84 23.09
C LEU A 848 12.61 0.28 22.70
N GLU A 849 13.03 1.07 23.69
CA GLU A 849 14.15 2.00 23.52
C GLU A 849 15.46 1.21 23.37
N GLN A 850 16.16 1.46 22.26
CA GLN A 850 17.36 0.74 21.87
C GLN A 850 18.62 1.61 21.96
N ILE A 851 18.47 2.92 22.21
CA ILE A 851 19.61 3.82 22.41
C ILE A 851 20.13 3.60 23.83
N GLN A 852 21.32 3.01 23.94
CA GLN A 852 21.97 2.71 25.21
C GLN A 852 22.78 3.88 25.73
N TYR A 853 23.44 4.63 24.84
CA TYR A 853 24.24 5.81 25.17
C TYR A 853 23.85 6.98 24.25
N VAL A 854 23.79 8.19 24.81
CA VAL A 854 23.36 9.39 24.08
C VAL A 854 24.53 10.27 23.61
N ALA A 855 25.79 9.86 23.88
CA ALA A 855 26.99 10.55 23.42
C ALA A 855 28.17 9.60 23.26
N GLU A 856 29.21 10.07 22.56
CA GLU A 856 30.53 9.44 22.45
C GLU A 856 31.60 10.45 22.89
N ASP A 857 32.71 9.97 23.41
CA ASP A 857 33.90 10.80 23.72
C ASP A 857 34.71 11.06 22.42
N ALA A 858 35.80 11.83 22.54
CA ALA A 858 36.67 12.15 21.40
C ALA A 858 37.35 10.93 20.75
N ASN A 859 37.34 9.78 21.42
CA ASN A 859 37.89 8.51 20.92
C ASN A 859 36.78 7.60 20.34
N GLY A 860 35.52 8.05 20.33
CA GLY A 860 34.38 7.27 19.88
C GLY A 860 33.87 6.24 20.90
N ASN A 861 34.24 6.36 22.18
CA ASN A 861 33.70 5.50 23.22
C ASN A 861 32.33 6.02 23.69
N PRO A 862 31.34 5.15 23.85
CA PRO A 862 30.01 5.55 24.29
C PRO A 862 30.05 6.08 25.75
N ILE A 863 29.45 7.24 25.94
CA ILE A 863 29.32 7.91 27.24
C ILE A 863 27.86 8.39 27.44
N ASN A 864 27.55 8.83 28.67
CA ASN A 864 26.20 9.28 29.04
C ASN A 864 25.12 8.20 28.79
N PRO A 865 24.99 7.21 29.69
CA PRO A 865 23.96 6.17 29.59
C PRO A 865 22.57 6.78 29.50
N ASN A 866 21.76 6.25 28.59
CA ASN A 866 20.36 6.65 28.44
C ASN A 866 19.50 6.01 29.54
N SER A 867 18.88 6.82 30.37
CA SER A 867 18.04 6.37 31.50
C SER A 867 16.77 5.62 31.03
N THR A 868 16.36 5.78 29.77
CA THR A 868 15.20 5.07 29.20
C THR A 868 15.58 3.80 28.43
N TYR A 869 16.86 3.45 28.32
CA TYR A 869 17.31 2.25 27.62
C TYR A 869 16.60 0.99 28.13
N GLY A 870 16.08 0.19 27.20
CA GLY A 870 15.31 -1.01 27.47
C GLY A 870 13.87 -0.77 27.96
N GLN A 871 13.47 0.48 28.22
CA GLN A 871 12.08 0.79 28.56
C GLN A 871 11.17 0.59 27.35
N VAL A 872 9.90 0.32 27.64
CA VAL A 872 8.90 0.08 26.59
C VAL A 872 8.42 1.40 26.02
N ARG A 873 8.57 1.56 24.71
CA ARG A 873 8.05 2.71 23.97
C ARG A 873 6.58 2.50 23.64
N SER A 874 6.19 1.30 23.19
CA SER A 874 4.80 1.01 22.82
C SER A 874 4.42 -0.43 23.14
N TYR A 875 3.13 -0.63 23.45
CA TYR A 875 2.50 -1.92 23.73
C TYR A 875 1.48 -2.29 22.66
N GLN A 876 1.13 -3.60 22.59
CA GLN A 876 -0.03 -4.04 21.81
C GLN A 876 -1.31 -3.31 22.27
N PRO A 877 -2.26 -3.05 21.35
CA PRO A 877 -3.52 -2.40 21.68
C PRO A 877 -4.34 -3.22 22.68
N PRO A 878 -5.16 -2.57 23.53
CA PRO A 878 -6.06 -3.24 24.47
C PRO A 878 -7.26 -3.85 23.74
N THR A 879 -7.96 -4.74 24.43
CA THR A 879 -9.26 -5.28 23.97
C THR A 879 -10.24 -4.14 23.72
N GLN A 880 -10.96 -4.19 22.60
CA GLN A 880 -11.92 -3.18 22.19
C GLN A 880 -13.17 -3.83 21.59
N ALA A 881 -14.34 -3.29 21.91
CA ALA A 881 -15.58 -3.60 21.22
C ALA A 881 -16.00 -2.46 20.30
N ARG A 882 -16.50 -2.80 19.12
CA ARG A 882 -17.08 -1.88 18.15
C ARG A 882 -18.48 -2.37 17.79
N LEU A 883 -19.47 -1.55 17.98
CA LEU A 883 -20.86 -1.83 17.65
C LEU A 883 -21.20 -1.25 16.30
N GLY A 884 -21.96 -1.98 15.49
CA GLY A 884 -22.37 -1.55 14.17
C GLY A 884 -23.79 -1.94 13.82
N VAL A 885 -24.41 -1.12 12.98
CA VAL A 885 -25.66 -1.43 12.30
C VAL A 885 -25.56 -1.02 10.85
N GLU A 886 -26.09 -1.84 9.98
CA GLU A 886 -26.14 -1.60 8.53
C GLU A 886 -27.52 -1.92 8.01
N PHE A 887 -28.06 -1.06 7.15
CA PHE A 887 -29.32 -1.24 6.44
C PHE A 887 -29.04 -1.36 4.96
N THR A 888 -29.66 -2.35 4.30
CA THR A 888 -29.52 -2.61 2.85
C THR A 888 -30.89 -2.60 2.18
N PHE A 889 -30.97 -2.03 0.98
CA PHE A 889 -32.22 -1.93 0.22
C PHE A 889 -32.01 -2.02 -1.29
#